data_2c70e08d0c7ab6bfc5cb6bdfa0d1f2d7
#
_entry.id   2c70e08d0c7ab6bfc5cb6bdfa0d1f2d7
#
_cell.length_a   1.000
_cell.length_b   1.000
_cell.length_c   1.000
_cell.angle_alpha   90.00
_cell.angle_beta   90.00
_cell.angle_gamma   90.00
#
_symmetry.space_group_name_H-M   'P 1'
#
loop_
_entity.id
_entity.type
_entity.pdbx_description
1 polymer ?
#
loop_
_entity_poly.entity_id
_entity_poly.type
_entity_poly.pdbx_seq_one_letter_code
_entity_poly.pdbx_strand_id
1 'polypeptide(L)'
;MMTIRAIMEDMIMGQEKYTAKTLAALQSAQQIAAMKYHQEITSAHVLLALAKEPEGLLATIFEECQTDMPMLKARLEQELAKIPSVKGTDRLGMGMDMVRVLGRAEEYAKSMKDDYVSTEHLLLALATDGSSEVQDICRQFHLTKSAIQASIRKNRKQNVTTDNPEEGYKSLEKFGRDLTAAARAGKLDPVIGRDEEIRRTIEILSRRTKNNPVLIGEPGVGKTAIVEGLARRIVAGDVPESLKNKTLFSLDMGSLIAGAKYRGEFEERLKSVLNEIAKSDGQILLFIDELHTVVGAGATEGAMDAGNLLKPMLARGELRCIGATTLNEYRKYIEKDTALERRFQPVMVGEPSVEDTISILRGLKERYEVHHGVRIRDAALVAAATLSDRYISDRFLPDKAIDLVDEAAAKLRTEIESMPQPLDEIRRKIMQLEIEEQALKKETDEASEEKLQKITKEKEKLQKEEGELKTQWEAEKNAILRVRAIKKEIDGVNSEMEAAERAYDLNRMSELKYGKLPELQKKLKDEEAIIAAKSKDSRLLKEEVGEEDIAQVVSRWTGIPVTKMLTGEREKLLHLEDVLHARVVGQDEAVKAVSEAILRARAGIKDPNRPIGSFIFLGPTGVGKTELAKTLAEALFDDERSMIRIDMSEYMEKHSVSRLIGAPPGYVGYDEGGQLTEAVRRRPYSVILLDEIEKAHRDVFNVLLQILDDGRLTDGKGRVVNFKNTVIIMTSNLGSHEILNKSYDEAKGAVKEILKDYFRPEFLNRVDDIIVFKALQKEQVKNIAAIMLKSLSDRLEKQIKISLKWTDEALTALADKGFDPNFGARPLRRLLTHTVETSLSKQIIRGDVREGDTVEIGYDGTDFTFKTLPRVKEEEEA
;
A
#
# COMPACT_ATOMS: atom_id res chain seq x y z
N MET A 1 10.66 -32.78 61.08
CA MET A 1 9.66 -32.02 60.26
C MET A 1 10.41 -30.85 59.58
N MET A 2 11.02 -31.12 58.47
CA MET A 2 11.52 -30.01 57.63
C MET A 2 10.31 -29.34 56.99
N THR A 3 10.12 -28.07 57.27
CA THR A 3 9.02 -27.24 56.77
C THR A 3 9.16 -27.12 55.26
N ILE A 4 8.05 -27.11 54.53
CA ILE A 4 7.95 -26.92 53.07
C ILE A 4 8.86 -25.74 52.59
N ARG A 5 9.06 -24.75 53.48
CA ARG A 5 10.00 -23.61 53.26
C ARG A 5 11.46 -24.06 53.16
N ALA A 6 11.89 -25.03 53.92
CA ALA A 6 13.25 -25.57 53.88
C ALA A 6 13.46 -26.48 52.67
N ILE A 7 12.44 -27.20 52.19
CA ILE A 7 12.49 -28.02 50.96
C ILE A 7 12.38 -27.12 49.72
N MET A 8 11.61 -26.03 49.80
CA MET A 8 11.61 -25.00 48.77
C MET A 8 12.90 -24.13 48.79
N GLU A 9 13.47 -23.87 49.94
CA GLU A 9 14.78 -23.19 50.08
C GLU A 9 15.93 -24.11 49.61
N ASP A 10 15.89 -25.43 49.82
CA ASP A 10 16.82 -26.38 49.21
C ASP A 10 16.57 -26.58 47.71
N MET A 11 15.31 -26.53 47.22
CA MET A 11 14.99 -26.45 45.79
C MET A 11 15.38 -25.10 45.17
N ILE A 12 15.27 -23.99 45.89
CA ILE A 12 15.73 -22.68 45.46
C ILE A 12 17.26 -22.62 45.34
N MET A 13 18.01 -23.32 46.23
CA MET A 13 19.47 -23.51 46.10
C MET A 13 19.85 -24.48 44.96
N GLY A 14 18.91 -25.31 44.48
CA GLY A 14 19.10 -26.22 43.31
C GLY A 14 18.52 -25.74 42.00
N GLN A 15 17.80 -24.61 41.95
CA GLN A 15 17.20 -24.10 40.74
C GLN A 15 18.23 -23.78 39.62
N GLU A 16 19.45 -23.46 39.98
CA GLU A 16 20.55 -23.23 39.06
C GLU A 16 20.98 -24.47 38.26
N LYS A 17 20.48 -25.68 38.63
CA LYS A 17 20.86 -26.94 37.96
C LYS A 17 19.80 -27.46 36.97
N TYR A 18 18.61 -26.89 36.92
CA TYR A 18 17.52 -27.35 36.08
C TYR A 18 17.21 -26.38 34.97
N THR A 19 16.89 -26.86 33.76
CA THR A 19 16.47 -25.99 32.69
C THR A 19 15.09 -25.36 32.98
N ALA A 20 14.83 -24.19 32.42
CA ALA A 20 13.55 -23.46 32.61
C ALA A 20 12.33 -24.32 32.32
N LYS A 21 12.40 -25.20 31.30
CA LYS A 21 11.31 -26.13 30.95
C LYS A 21 11.16 -27.28 31.91
N THR A 22 12.27 -27.79 32.47
CA THR A 22 12.19 -28.81 33.51
C THR A 22 11.50 -28.24 34.75
N LEU A 23 11.81 -27.01 35.12
CA LEU A 23 11.13 -26.32 36.21
C LEU A 23 9.64 -26.09 35.92
N ALA A 24 9.30 -25.67 34.70
CA ALA A 24 7.90 -25.50 34.26
C ALA A 24 7.11 -26.84 34.31
N ALA A 25 7.74 -27.95 33.87
CA ALA A 25 7.12 -29.28 33.96
C ALA A 25 6.89 -29.72 35.42
N LEU A 26 7.81 -29.42 36.32
CA LEU A 26 7.63 -29.72 37.76
C LEU A 26 6.53 -28.83 38.37
N GLN A 27 6.45 -27.57 38.01
CA GLN A 27 5.36 -26.68 38.44
C GLN A 27 4.00 -27.12 37.88
N SER A 28 3.92 -27.56 36.62
CA SER A 28 2.71 -28.14 36.04
C SER A 28 2.29 -29.42 36.76
N ALA A 29 3.22 -30.29 37.11
CA ALA A 29 2.96 -31.48 37.91
C ALA A 29 2.40 -31.14 39.31
N GLN A 30 2.93 -30.10 39.95
CA GLN A 30 2.42 -29.58 41.21
C GLN A 30 0.99 -29.07 41.09
N GLN A 31 0.68 -28.34 40.02
CA GLN A 31 -0.69 -27.85 39.75
C GLN A 31 -1.68 -29.03 39.52
N ILE A 32 -1.25 -30.06 38.78
CA ILE A 32 -2.06 -31.25 38.53
C ILE A 32 -2.36 -31.96 39.85
N ALA A 33 -1.37 -32.13 40.73
CA ALA A 33 -1.57 -32.78 42.08
C ALA A 33 -2.51 -31.95 42.95
N ALA A 34 -2.33 -30.61 42.97
CA ALA A 34 -3.21 -29.72 43.71
C ALA A 34 -4.66 -29.74 43.21
N MET A 35 -4.89 -29.70 41.88
CA MET A 35 -6.22 -29.78 41.28
C MET A 35 -6.94 -31.10 41.60
N LYS A 36 -6.21 -32.21 41.75
CA LYS A 36 -6.76 -33.53 42.07
C LYS A 36 -6.83 -33.77 43.58
N TYR A 37 -6.44 -32.81 44.43
CA TYR A 37 -6.42 -32.93 45.89
C TYR A 37 -5.51 -34.07 46.39
N HIS A 38 -4.41 -34.33 45.70
CA HIS A 38 -3.43 -35.33 46.13
C HIS A 38 -2.47 -34.70 47.14
N GLN A 39 -1.96 -35.47 48.10
CA GLN A 39 -1.06 -34.97 49.14
C GLN A 39 0.42 -34.95 48.74
N GLU A 40 0.79 -35.70 47.71
CA GLU A 40 2.16 -35.83 47.20
C GLU A 40 2.24 -35.74 45.70
N ILE A 41 3.33 -35.13 45.22
CA ILE A 41 3.70 -35.12 43.78
C ILE A 41 4.44 -36.42 43.50
N THR A 42 3.88 -37.26 42.65
CA THR A 42 4.44 -38.57 42.27
C THR A 42 5.04 -38.51 40.85
N SER A 43 5.81 -39.51 40.48
CA SER A 43 6.36 -39.68 39.11
C SER A 43 5.28 -39.67 38.02
N ALA A 44 4.04 -40.14 38.32
CA ALA A 44 2.91 -40.09 37.39
C ALA A 44 2.44 -38.65 37.08
N HIS A 45 2.45 -37.73 38.04
CA HIS A 45 2.12 -36.32 37.80
C HIS A 45 3.11 -35.66 36.85
N VAL A 46 4.40 -35.93 37.03
CA VAL A 46 5.46 -35.36 36.23
C VAL A 46 5.42 -35.93 34.80
N LEU A 47 5.21 -37.24 34.66
CA LEU A 47 5.10 -37.83 33.31
C LEU A 47 3.85 -37.30 32.59
N LEU A 48 2.74 -37.06 33.29
CA LEU A 48 1.56 -36.43 32.69
C LEU A 48 1.83 -34.97 32.32
N ALA A 49 2.55 -34.23 33.13
CA ALA A 49 2.97 -32.84 32.79
C ALA A 49 3.82 -32.79 31.53
N LEU A 50 4.85 -33.65 31.41
CA LEU A 50 5.67 -33.76 30.19
C LEU A 50 4.86 -34.21 28.96
N ALA A 51 3.86 -35.08 29.15
CA ALA A 51 3.02 -35.54 28.06
C ALA A 51 1.97 -34.52 27.62
N LYS A 52 1.55 -33.58 28.47
CA LYS A 52 0.56 -32.55 28.12
C LYS A 52 1.11 -31.52 27.12
N GLU A 53 2.32 -31.10 27.34
CA GLU A 53 3.01 -30.07 26.51
C GLU A 53 4.40 -30.58 26.08
N PRO A 54 4.43 -31.56 25.15
CA PRO A 54 5.71 -32.04 24.62
C PRO A 54 6.29 -31.00 23.66
N GLU A 55 7.40 -30.39 24.04
CA GLU A 55 8.09 -29.41 23.19
C GLU A 55 9.54 -29.82 22.94
N GLY A 56 10.12 -29.29 21.84
CA GLY A 56 11.53 -29.48 21.51
C GLY A 56 11.93 -30.96 21.31
N LEU A 57 13.04 -31.37 21.91
CA LEU A 57 13.57 -32.76 21.82
C LEU A 57 12.60 -33.79 22.39
N LEU A 58 11.82 -33.40 23.40
CA LEU A 58 10.84 -34.30 24.04
C LEU A 58 9.73 -34.73 23.04
N ALA A 59 9.22 -33.81 22.22
CA ALA A 59 8.24 -34.14 21.19
C ALA A 59 8.80 -35.13 20.17
N THR A 60 10.05 -34.93 19.73
CA THR A 60 10.75 -35.83 18.82
C THR A 60 10.96 -37.22 19.41
N ILE A 61 11.28 -37.32 20.71
CA ILE A 61 11.45 -38.61 21.40
C ILE A 61 10.12 -39.38 21.43
N PHE A 62 8.99 -38.71 21.75
CA PHE A 62 7.68 -39.36 21.74
C PHE A 62 7.29 -39.83 20.34
N GLU A 63 7.56 -39.06 19.30
CA GLU A 63 7.27 -39.41 17.93
C GLU A 63 8.13 -40.61 17.44
N GLU A 64 9.44 -40.60 17.65
CA GLU A 64 10.33 -41.69 17.29
C GLU A 64 10.05 -42.98 18.07
N CYS A 65 9.59 -42.88 19.31
CA CYS A 65 9.15 -44.03 20.08
C CYS A 65 7.75 -44.51 19.65
N GLN A 66 7.12 -43.87 18.66
CA GLN A 66 5.74 -44.18 18.20
C GLN A 66 4.73 -44.19 19.33
N THR A 67 4.83 -43.23 20.26
CA THR A 67 3.97 -43.16 21.45
C THR A 67 2.62 -42.57 21.07
N ASP A 68 1.54 -43.31 21.33
CA ASP A 68 0.18 -42.77 21.19
C ASP A 68 -0.12 -41.81 22.35
N MET A 69 0.03 -40.50 22.09
CA MET A 69 -0.09 -39.44 23.11
C MET A 69 -1.49 -39.36 23.76
N PRO A 70 -2.62 -39.47 23.00
CA PRO A 70 -3.94 -39.55 23.58
C PRO A 70 -4.12 -40.72 24.55
N MET A 71 -3.70 -41.93 24.17
CA MET A 71 -3.76 -43.12 25.01
C MET A 71 -2.82 -43.05 26.22
N LEU A 72 -1.62 -42.51 26.06
CA LEU A 72 -0.68 -42.30 27.18
C LEU A 72 -1.30 -41.36 28.24
N LYS A 73 -1.85 -40.22 27.81
CA LYS A 73 -2.51 -39.25 28.69
C LYS A 73 -3.69 -39.91 29.44
N ALA A 74 -4.55 -40.59 28.72
CA ALA A 74 -5.71 -41.28 29.33
C ALA A 74 -5.28 -42.35 30.34
N ARG A 75 -4.21 -43.12 30.06
CA ARG A 75 -3.69 -44.14 30.96
C ARG A 75 -3.09 -43.52 32.23
N LEU A 76 -2.34 -42.41 32.09
CA LEU A 76 -1.80 -41.69 33.25
C LEU A 76 -2.92 -41.06 34.10
N GLU A 77 -3.96 -40.54 33.50
CA GLU A 77 -5.11 -40.01 34.23
C GLU A 77 -5.86 -41.11 35.03
N GLN A 78 -5.98 -42.31 34.46
CA GLN A 78 -6.53 -43.49 35.19
C GLN A 78 -5.63 -43.87 36.35
N GLU A 79 -4.32 -43.81 36.23
CA GLU A 79 -3.39 -44.14 37.31
C GLU A 79 -3.47 -43.10 38.42
N LEU A 80 -3.51 -41.83 38.07
CA LEU A 80 -3.69 -40.75 39.04
C LEU A 80 -5.05 -40.81 39.76
N ALA A 81 -6.08 -41.33 39.13
CA ALA A 81 -7.39 -41.52 39.77
C ALA A 81 -7.41 -42.55 40.90
N LYS A 82 -6.40 -43.46 40.99
CA LYS A 82 -6.23 -44.42 42.06
C LYS A 82 -5.64 -43.84 43.34
N ILE A 83 -5.02 -42.68 43.23
CA ILE A 83 -4.37 -41.98 44.37
C ILE A 83 -5.48 -41.35 45.24
N PRO A 84 -5.46 -41.58 46.59
CA PRO A 84 -6.48 -41.00 47.46
C PRO A 84 -6.47 -39.48 47.43
N SER A 85 -7.67 -38.89 47.25
CA SER A 85 -7.84 -37.42 47.31
C SER A 85 -8.30 -37.02 48.73
N VAL A 86 -7.65 -36.01 49.30
CA VAL A 86 -7.98 -35.47 50.61
C VAL A 86 -8.22 -33.97 50.51
N LYS A 87 -9.44 -33.55 50.74
CA LYS A 87 -9.81 -32.10 50.74
C LYS A 87 -9.47 -31.50 52.13
N GLY A 88 -8.81 -30.34 52.09
CA GLY A 88 -8.59 -29.52 53.29
C GLY A 88 -7.18 -29.56 53.91
N THR A 89 -6.18 -30.06 53.22
CA THR A 89 -4.76 -29.94 53.62
C THR A 89 -4.01 -29.04 52.65
N ASP A 90 -3.53 -27.90 53.15
CA ASP A 90 -2.69 -26.96 52.39
C ASP A 90 -1.22 -27.42 52.21
N ARG A 91 -0.90 -28.71 52.46
CA ARG A 91 0.46 -29.22 52.40
C ARG A 91 0.62 -30.26 51.32
N LEU A 92 1.26 -29.91 50.23
CA LEU A 92 1.66 -30.78 49.14
C LEU A 92 3.09 -31.25 49.39
N GLY A 93 3.33 -32.55 49.51
CA GLY A 93 4.66 -33.14 49.69
C GLY A 93 5.24 -33.67 48.37
N MET A 94 6.49 -34.05 48.40
CA MET A 94 7.13 -34.73 47.26
C MET A 94 7.18 -36.24 47.59
N GLY A 95 6.65 -37.06 46.70
CA GLY A 95 6.66 -38.54 46.85
C GLY A 95 8.11 -39.09 46.83
N MET A 96 8.34 -40.17 47.56
CA MET A 96 9.68 -40.80 47.62
C MET A 96 10.13 -41.34 46.26
N ASP A 97 9.22 -41.70 45.38
CA ASP A 97 9.51 -42.07 43.96
C ASP A 97 10.06 -40.89 43.20
N MET A 98 9.49 -39.71 43.43
CA MET A 98 9.94 -38.50 42.76
C MET A 98 11.32 -38.00 43.17
N VAL A 99 11.64 -38.12 44.48
CA VAL A 99 12.98 -37.82 44.99
C VAL A 99 14.04 -38.73 44.35
N ARG A 100 13.75 -40.01 44.13
CA ARG A 100 14.66 -40.93 43.40
C ARG A 100 14.79 -40.55 41.94
N VAL A 101 13.71 -40.18 41.28
CA VAL A 101 13.72 -39.74 39.86
C VAL A 101 14.58 -38.50 39.69
N LEU A 102 14.45 -37.48 40.52
CA LEU A 102 15.27 -36.28 40.45
C LEU A 102 16.76 -36.58 40.63
N GLY A 103 17.10 -37.37 41.66
CA GLY A 103 18.49 -37.78 41.85
C GLY A 103 19.05 -38.56 40.66
N ARG A 104 18.27 -39.42 40.06
CA ARG A 104 18.67 -40.17 38.88
C ARG A 104 18.79 -39.29 37.65
N ALA A 105 17.93 -38.28 37.49
CA ALA A 105 18.02 -37.29 36.40
C ALA A 105 19.32 -36.48 36.49
N GLU A 106 19.75 -36.08 37.69
CA GLU A 106 21.07 -35.44 37.91
C GLU A 106 22.25 -36.36 37.57
N GLU A 107 22.15 -37.67 37.86
CA GLU A 107 23.18 -38.67 37.49
C GLU A 107 23.27 -38.80 35.98
N TYR A 108 22.12 -38.81 35.28
CA TYR A 108 22.10 -38.88 33.79
C TYR A 108 22.69 -37.62 33.19
N ALA A 109 22.35 -36.41 33.68
CA ALA A 109 22.97 -35.17 33.22
C ALA A 109 24.50 -35.20 33.38
N LYS A 110 25.01 -35.60 34.58
CA LYS A 110 26.47 -35.74 34.81
C LYS A 110 27.10 -36.78 33.87
N SER A 111 26.43 -37.93 33.66
CA SER A 111 26.95 -38.99 32.73
C SER A 111 27.03 -38.55 31.26
N MET A 112 26.15 -37.59 30.88
CA MET A 112 26.11 -37.00 29.54
C MET A 112 26.98 -35.76 29.43
N LYS A 113 27.67 -35.35 30.53
CA LYS A 113 28.49 -34.13 30.62
C LYS A 113 27.69 -32.85 30.39
N ASP A 114 26.51 -32.77 30.95
CA ASP A 114 25.62 -31.63 30.92
C ASP A 114 25.69 -30.85 32.25
N ASP A 115 25.63 -29.54 32.15
CA ASP A 115 25.66 -28.64 33.34
C ASP A 115 24.25 -28.51 33.94
N TYR A 116 23.19 -28.75 33.12
CA TYR A 116 21.80 -28.62 33.56
C TYR A 116 21.02 -29.92 33.36
N VAL A 117 20.02 -30.15 34.20
CA VAL A 117 19.06 -31.25 34.08
C VAL A 117 17.92 -30.77 33.17
N SER A 118 17.77 -31.36 31.99
CA SER A 118 16.73 -31.05 31.02
C SER A 118 15.58 -32.05 31.04
N THR A 119 14.52 -31.78 30.28
CA THR A 119 13.30 -32.62 30.23
C THR A 119 13.57 -34.04 29.74
N GLU A 120 14.54 -34.28 28.85
CA GLU A 120 14.94 -35.61 28.43
C GLU A 120 15.62 -36.44 29.52
N HIS A 121 16.43 -35.79 30.39
CA HIS A 121 17.01 -36.49 31.56
C HIS A 121 15.91 -36.91 32.51
N LEU A 122 14.91 -36.04 32.72
CA LEU A 122 13.76 -36.32 33.57
C LEU A 122 12.91 -37.46 33.00
N LEU A 123 12.63 -37.48 31.69
CA LEU A 123 11.92 -38.57 31.04
C LEU A 123 12.68 -39.90 31.14
N LEU A 124 14.00 -39.87 30.92
CA LEU A 124 14.84 -41.09 31.08
C LEU A 124 14.80 -41.60 32.50
N ALA A 125 14.87 -40.75 33.51
CA ALA A 125 14.79 -41.12 34.93
C ALA A 125 13.41 -41.64 35.31
N LEU A 126 12.33 -41.07 34.77
CA LEU A 126 10.97 -41.56 34.96
C LEU A 126 10.78 -42.99 34.42
N ALA A 127 11.37 -43.28 33.26
CA ALA A 127 11.30 -44.59 32.63
C ALA A 127 12.16 -45.68 33.35
N THR A 128 13.16 -45.28 34.15
CA THR A 128 14.06 -46.24 34.83
C THR A 128 13.80 -46.35 36.32
N ASP A 129 13.51 -45.24 37.02
CA ASP A 129 13.47 -45.16 38.46
C ASP A 129 12.12 -44.55 38.98
N GLY A 130 11.14 -44.32 38.13
CA GLY A 130 9.79 -43.97 38.51
C GLY A 130 9.08 -45.04 39.33
N SER A 131 7.83 -44.83 39.77
CA SER A 131 7.05 -45.89 40.41
C SER A 131 6.91 -47.11 39.51
N SER A 132 6.62 -48.32 40.08
CA SER A 132 6.38 -49.52 39.27
C SER A 132 5.37 -49.35 38.18
N GLU A 133 4.27 -48.63 38.49
CA GLU A 133 3.15 -48.34 37.60
C GLU A 133 3.62 -47.41 36.46
N VAL A 134 4.45 -46.41 36.75
CA VAL A 134 5.00 -45.47 35.72
C VAL A 134 5.99 -46.19 34.82
N GLN A 135 6.85 -47.05 35.38
CA GLN A 135 7.76 -47.85 34.55
C GLN A 135 7.02 -48.81 33.61
N ASP A 136 5.92 -49.45 34.10
CA ASP A 136 5.06 -50.30 33.28
C ASP A 136 4.36 -49.53 32.15
N ILE A 137 3.85 -48.31 32.48
CA ILE A 137 3.28 -47.42 31.48
C ILE A 137 4.34 -47.03 30.43
N CYS A 138 5.53 -46.65 30.85
CA CYS A 138 6.61 -46.31 29.93
C CYS A 138 6.95 -47.49 28.98
N ARG A 139 7.00 -48.73 29.50
CA ARG A 139 7.22 -49.97 28.70
C ARG A 139 6.08 -50.22 27.71
N GLN A 140 4.84 -50.01 28.16
CA GLN A 140 3.64 -50.22 27.34
C GLN A 140 3.62 -49.27 26.13
N PHE A 141 4.11 -48.05 26.28
CA PHE A 141 4.17 -47.01 25.27
C PHE A 141 5.53 -46.87 24.58
N HIS A 142 6.35 -47.91 24.60
CA HIS A 142 7.67 -48.01 23.96
C HIS A 142 8.73 -47.03 24.47
N LEU A 143 8.49 -46.31 25.56
CA LEU A 143 9.42 -45.39 26.20
C LEU A 143 10.44 -46.16 27.07
N THR A 144 11.22 -47.02 26.42
CA THR A 144 12.28 -47.77 27.09
C THR A 144 13.57 -46.95 27.17
N LYS A 145 14.42 -47.27 28.19
CA LYS A 145 15.73 -46.61 28.34
C LYS A 145 16.54 -46.61 27.07
N SER A 146 16.58 -47.74 26.35
CA SER A 146 17.32 -47.89 25.12
C SER A 146 16.77 -47.03 23.98
N ALA A 147 15.44 -46.95 23.83
CA ALA A 147 14.77 -46.18 22.81
C ALA A 147 14.98 -44.67 23.06
N ILE A 148 14.77 -44.22 24.29
CA ILE A 148 14.96 -42.82 24.69
C ILE A 148 16.42 -42.40 24.47
N GLN A 149 17.41 -43.23 24.92
CA GLN A 149 18.83 -42.93 24.73
C GLN A 149 19.24 -42.96 23.25
N ALA A 150 18.68 -43.82 22.44
CA ALA A 150 18.94 -43.84 20.96
C ALA A 150 18.42 -42.57 20.31
N SER A 151 17.20 -42.13 20.65
CA SER A 151 16.61 -40.88 20.13
C SER A 151 17.39 -39.64 20.62
N ILE A 152 17.80 -39.59 21.88
CA ILE A 152 18.67 -38.52 22.40
C ILE A 152 19.99 -38.46 21.60
N ARG A 153 20.68 -39.58 21.41
CA ARG A 153 21.96 -39.62 20.66
C ARG A 153 21.82 -39.24 19.20
N LYS A 154 20.70 -39.55 18.58
CA LYS A 154 20.42 -39.24 17.18
C LYS A 154 20.11 -37.76 16.96
N ASN A 155 19.28 -37.21 17.82
CA ASN A 155 18.70 -35.87 17.62
C ASN A 155 19.46 -34.77 18.41
N ARG A 156 20.20 -35.12 19.47
CA ARG A 156 20.91 -34.19 20.31
C ARG A 156 22.34 -34.03 19.81
N LYS A 157 22.68 -32.83 19.34
CA LYS A 157 23.98 -32.49 18.77
C LYS A 157 24.94 -31.75 19.73
N GLN A 158 24.44 -31.30 20.90
CA GLN A 158 25.24 -30.51 21.86
C GLN A 158 24.87 -30.87 23.30
N ASN A 159 25.83 -30.63 24.24
CA ASN A 159 25.60 -30.73 25.67
C ASN A 159 24.74 -29.58 26.21
N VAL A 160 23.98 -29.79 27.25
CA VAL A 160 23.14 -28.78 27.92
C VAL A 160 24.00 -27.93 28.82
N THR A 161 24.48 -26.82 28.29
CA THR A 161 25.35 -25.87 29.01
C THR A 161 24.64 -24.56 29.37
N THR A 162 23.39 -24.40 29.02
CA THR A 162 22.56 -23.23 29.31
C THR A 162 21.26 -23.66 30.00
N ASP A 163 20.59 -22.75 30.70
CA ASP A 163 19.31 -22.98 31.37
C ASP A 163 18.14 -23.09 30.39
N ASN A 164 18.33 -22.70 29.08
CA ASN A 164 17.34 -22.76 28.03
C ASN A 164 17.87 -23.48 26.75
N PRO A 165 18.30 -24.76 26.83
CA PRO A 165 18.90 -25.47 25.68
C PRO A 165 17.94 -25.71 24.53
N GLU A 166 16.65 -25.70 24.82
CA GLU A 166 15.58 -26.04 23.84
C GLU A 166 15.30 -24.91 22.86
N GLU A 167 15.68 -23.68 23.17
CA GLU A 167 15.64 -22.58 22.20
C GLU A 167 16.67 -22.75 21.07
N GLY A 168 17.68 -23.58 21.28
CA GLY A 168 18.69 -23.93 20.26
C GLY A 168 18.33 -25.07 19.31
N TYR A 169 17.25 -25.82 19.57
CA TYR A 169 16.84 -26.91 18.70
C TYR A 169 15.88 -26.43 17.63
N LYS A 170 16.22 -26.66 16.33
CA LYS A 170 15.44 -26.25 15.16
C LYS A 170 15.23 -24.71 15.08
N SER A 171 16.27 -23.96 15.39
CA SER A 171 16.23 -22.49 15.36
C SER A 171 15.92 -21.95 13.97
N LEU A 172 16.40 -22.63 12.92
CA LEU A 172 16.08 -22.28 11.53
C LEU A 172 14.60 -22.40 11.21
N GLU A 173 13.93 -23.46 11.64
CA GLU A 173 12.49 -23.63 11.41
C GLU A 173 11.66 -22.62 12.22
N LYS A 174 12.17 -22.18 13.37
CA LYS A 174 11.49 -21.19 14.24
C LYS A 174 11.63 -19.75 13.76
N PHE A 175 12.80 -19.39 13.23
CA PHE A 175 13.14 -18.01 12.86
C PHE A 175 13.37 -17.82 11.36
N GLY A 176 13.04 -18.82 10.54
CA GLY A 176 13.20 -18.76 9.10
C GLY A 176 12.13 -19.56 8.35
N ARG A 177 12.03 -19.28 7.06
CA ARG A 177 11.14 -19.97 6.14
C ARG A 177 11.96 -20.72 5.10
N ASP A 178 11.71 -22.01 4.94
CA ASP A 178 12.31 -22.82 3.87
C ASP A 178 11.61 -22.50 2.53
N LEU A 179 12.30 -21.75 1.67
CA LEU A 179 11.81 -21.39 0.34
C LEU A 179 11.84 -22.58 -0.63
N THR A 180 12.78 -23.53 -0.46
CA THR A 180 12.82 -24.74 -1.30
C THR A 180 11.68 -25.69 -0.96
N ALA A 181 11.32 -25.84 0.29
CA ALA A 181 10.11 -26.57 0.69
C ALA A 181 8.82 -25.89 0.18
N ALA A 182 8.74 -24.55 0.26
CA ALA A 182 7.63 -23.80 -0.28
C ALA A 182 7.55 -23.95 -1.83
N ALA A 183 8.68 -23.96 -2.53
CA ALA A 183 8.75 -24.23 -3.97
C ALA A 183 8.25 -25.64 -4.33
N ARG A 184 8.67 -26.66 -3.55
CA ARG A 184 8.18 -28.04 -3.74
C ARG A 184 6.68 -28.15 -3.51
N ALA A 185 6.15 -27.39 -2.57
CA ALA A 185 4.72 -27.35 -2.29
C ALA A 185 3.90 -26.49 -3.29
N GLY A 186 4.53 -25.88 -4.30
CA GLY A 186 3.86 -25.01 -5.28
C GLY A 186 3.35 -23.69 -4.72
N LYS A 187 3.83 -23.27 -3.54
CA LYS A 187 3.35 -22.06 -2.82
C LYS A 187 4.04 -20.77 -3.25
N LEU A 188 5.10 -20.84 -4.05
CA LEU A 188 5.83 -19.68 -4.55
C LEU A 188 5.25 -19.20 -5.89
N ASP A 189 5.24 -17.89 -6.08
CA ASP A 189 4.78 -17.26 -7.32
C ASP A 189 5.74 -17.53 -8.50
N PRO A 190 5.24 -17.54 -9.74
CA PRO A 190 6.10 -17.61 -10.92
C PRO A 190 6.92 -16.32 -11.02
N VAL A 191 8.22 -16.46 -11.27
CA VAL A 191 9.13 -15.33 -11.47
C VAL A 191 9.37 -15.15 -12.96
N ILE A 192 9.09 -13.94 -13.45
CA ILE A 192 9.13 -13.60 -14.87
C ILE A 192 10.04 -12.39 -15.05
N GLY A 193 10.86 -12.38 -16.11
CA GLY A 193 11.69 -11.23 -16.49
C GLY A 193 12.88 -10.96 -15.58
N ARG A 194 13.34 -11.96 -14.78
CA ARG A 194 14.49 -11.84 -13.87
C ARG A 194 15.58 -12.91 -14.10
N ASP A 195 15.61 -13.45 -15.30
CA ASP A 195 16.52 -14.54 -15.63
C ASP A 195 17.99 -14.17 -15.57
N GLU A 196 18.34 -12.94 -15.94
CA GLU A 196 19.72 -12.44 -15.90
C GLU A 196 20.20 -12.27 -14.46
N GLU A 197 19.40 -11.68 -13.59
CA GLU A 197 19.74 -11.48 -12.19
C GLU A 197 19.82 -12.82 -11.43
N ILE A 198 18.92 -13.76 -11.70
CA ILE A 198 18.98 -15.11 -11.14
C ILE A 198 20.24 -15.82 -11.61
N ARG A 199 20.57 -15.76 -12.90
CA ARG A 199 21.79 -16.36 -13.46
C ARG A 199 23.04 -15.75 -12.82
N ARG A 200 23.06 -14.41 -12.69
CA ARG A 200 24.17 -13.71 -12.04
C ARG A 200 24.33 -14.10 -10.57
N THR A 201 23.23 -14.26 -9.86
CA THR A 201 23.21 -14.74 -8.47
C THR A 201 23.79 -16.15 -8.38
N ILE A 202 23.41 -17.07 -9.28
CA ILE A 202 23.95 -18.44 -9.38
C ILE A 202 25.45 -18.42 -9.67
N GLU A 203 25.92 -17.60 -10.61
CA GLU A 203 27.35 -17.44 -10.92
C GLU A 203 28.15 -17.00 -9.69
N ILE A 204 27.66 -16.01 -8.93
CA ILE A 204 28.33 -15.52 -7.74
C ILE A 204 28.38 -16.59 -6.66
N LEU A 205 27.28 -17.30 -6.39
CA LEU A 205 27.23 -18.40 -5.42
C LEU A 205 28.19 -19.56 -5.75
N SER A 206 28.51 -19.72 -7.03
CA SER A 206 29.44 -20.76 -7.53
C SER A 206 30.91 -20.34 -7.46
N ARG A 207 31.24 -19.10 -7.11
CA ARG A 207 32.62 -18.59 -6.99
C ARG A 207 33.34 -19.18 -5.78
N ARG A 208 34.68 -19.25 -5.84
CA ARG A 208 35.52 -19.65 -4.72
C ARG A 208 35.60 -18.58 -3.61
N THR A 209 35.60 -17.32 -3.99
CA THR A 209 35.69 -16.17 -3.09
C THR A 209 34.67 -15.10 -3.54
N LYS A 210 34.25 -14.20 -2.64
CA LYS A 210 33.19 -13.23 -2.89
C LYS A 210 31.92 -13.92 -3.44
N ASN A 211 31.56 -15.01 -2.80
CA ASN A 211 30.48 -15.91 -3.23
C ASN A 211 29.14 -15.62 -2.55
N ASN A 212 28.99 -14.43 -1.93
CA ASN A 212 27.76 -13.99 -1.33
C ASN A 212 27.19 -12.83 -2.19
N PRO A 213 26.13 -13.06 -2.98
CA PRO A 213 25.49 -12.00 -3.74
C PRO A 213 24.70 -11.08 -2.82
N VAL A 214 24.67 -9.78 -3.13
CA VAL A 214 23.75 -8.83 -2.55
C VAL A 214 22.93 -8.17 -3.64
N LEU A 215 21.61 -8.33 -3.57
CA LEU A 215 20.64 -7.76 -4.50
C LEU A 215 20.40 -6.30 -4.10
N ILE A 216 20.76 -5.37 -4.97
CA ILE A 216 20.68 -3.93 -4.72
C ILE A 216 19.67 -3.32 -5.67
N GLY A 217 18.63 -2.70 -5.14
CA GLY A 217 17.60 -2.04 -5.93
C GLY A 217 16.60 -1.30 -5.04
N GLU A 218 15.79 -0.47 -5.67
CA GLU A 218 14.75 0.28 -4.97
C GLU A 218 13.68 -0.66 -4.34
N PRO A 219 12.90 -0.18 -3.36
CA PRO A 219 11.79 -0.97 -2.81
C PRO A 219 10.78 -1.36 -3.89
N GLY A 220 10.25 -2.58 -3.84
CA GLY A 220 9.20 -3.01 -4.77
C GLY A 220 9.67 -3.45 -6.17
N VAL A 221 10.97 -3.42 -6.49
CA VAL A 221 11.47 -3.87 -7.81
C VAL A 221 11.55 -5.41 -7.95
N GLY A 222 11.23 -6.18 -6.92
CA GLY A 222 11.19 -7.64 -6.98
C GLY A 222 12.49 -8.35 -6.56
N LYS A 223 13.28 -7.80 -5.64
CA LYS A 223 14.50 -8.45 -5.10
C LYS A 223 14.22 -9.82 -4.49
N THR A 224 13.17 -9.94 -3.68
CA THR A 224 12.76 -11.19 -3.03
C THR A 224 12.29 -12.23 -4.06
N ALA A 225 11.62 -11.80 -5.13
CA ALA A 225 11.20 -12.68 -6.22
C ALA A 225 12.38 -13.38 -6.91
N ILE A 226 13.54 -12.72 -7.06
CA ILE A 226 14.76 -13.33 -7.61
C ILE A 226 15.20 -14.54 -6.78
N VAL A 227 15.11 -14.41 -5.45
CA VAL A 227 15.48 -15.49 -4.51
C VAL A 227 14.46 -16.63 -4.56
N GLU A 228 13.19 -16.32 -4.68
CA GLU A 228 12.12 -17.30 -4.87
C GLU A 228 12.27 -18.04 -6.22
N GLY A 229 12.65 -17.30 -7.28
CA GLY A 229 13.00 -17.89 -8.58
C GLY A 229 14.19 -18.83 -8.50
N LEU A 230 15.23 -18.47 -7.74
CA LEU A 230 16.36 -19.35 -7.47
C LEU A 230 15.92 -20.62 -6.73
N ALA A 231 15.05 -20.52 -5.72
CA ALA A 231 14.52 -21.69 -5.01
C ALA A 231 13.77 -22.64 -5.96
N ARG A 232 12.96 -22.10 -6.88
CA ARG A 232 12.27 -22.90 -7.90
C ARG A 232 13.24 -23.60 -8.84
N ARG A 233 14.31 -22.92 -9.31
CA ARG A 233 15.34 -23.53 -10.16
C ARG A 233 16.14 -24.63 -9.43
N ILE A 234 16.43 -24.45 -8.13
CA ILE A 234 17.06 -25.48 -7.30
C ILE A 234 16.19 -26.75 -7.26
N VAL A 235 14.88 -26.57 -7.02
CA VAL A 235 13.92 -27.70 -6.96
C VAL A 235 13.75 -28.37 -8.32
N ALA A 236 13.72 -27.59 -9.41
CA ALA A 236 13.66 -28.12 -10.78
C ALA A 236 14.97 -28.79 -11.25
N GLY A 237 16.07 -28.61 -10.50
CA GLY A 237 17.40 -29.10 -10.89
C GLY A 237 18.08 -28.26 -11.98
N ASP A 238 17.54 -27.11 -12.35
CA ASP A 238 18.08 -26.17 -13.33
C ASP A 238 19.14 -25.23 -12.70
N VAL A 239 20.11 -25.85 -12.05
CA VAL A 239 21.23 -25.16 -11.39
C VAL A 239 22.49 -26.02 -11.52
N PRO A 240 23.73 -25.45 -11.41
CA PRO A 240 24.97 -26.20 -11.37
C PRO A 240 24.97 -27.24 -10.25
N GLU A 241 25.76 -28.33 -10.43
CA GLU A 241 25.90 -29.43 -9.46
C GLU A 241 26.22 -28.95 -8.04
N SER A 242 26.96 -27.84 -7.90
CA SER A 242 27.32 -27.25 -6.60
C SER A 242 26.15 -26.69 -5.83
N LEU A 243 25.02 -26.46 -6.49
CA LEU A 243 23.79 -25.90 -5.91
C LEU A 243 22.61 -26.87 -5.89
N LYS A 244 22.75 -28.03 -6.59
CA LYS A 244 21.74 -29.08 -6.50
C LYS A 244 21.64 -29.60 -5.08
N ASN A 245 20.44 -29.93 -4.67
CA ASN A 245 20.12 -30.45 -3.32
C ASN A 245 20.41 -29.47 -2.15
N LYS A 246 20.67 -28.18 -2.44
CA LYS A 246 20.79 -27.20 -1.37
C LYS A 246 19.41 -26.72 -0.94
N THR A 247 19.31 -26.36 0.33
CA THR A 247 18.11 -25.78 0.91
C THR A 247 18.29 -24.27 1.06
N LEU A 248 17.32 -23.50 0.59
CA LEU A 248 17.33 -22.04 0.68
C LEU A 248 16.37 -21.58 1.79
N PHE A 249 16.92 -20.99 2.83
CA PHE A 249 16.19 -20.45 3.96
C PHE A 249 16.17 -18.91 3.93
N SER A 250 14.98 -18.33 4.07
CA SER A 250 14.80 -16.89 4.32
C SER A 250 14.75 -16.65 5.82
N LEU A 251 15.65 -15.83 6.34
CA LEU A 251 15.70 -15.45 7.75
C LEU A 251 14.69 -14.33 8.03
N ASP A 252 13.86 -14.53 9.05
CA ASP A 252 12.92 -13.51 9.54
C ASP A 252 13.54 -12.75 10.72
N MET A 253 14.08 -11.56 10.44
CA MET A 253 14.66 -10.68 11.42
C MET A 253 13.64 -10.18 12.44
N GLY A 254 12.38 -9.99 12.02
CA GLY A 254 11.30 -9.59 12.92
C GLY A 254 11.04 -10.62 14.01
N SER A 255 10.96 -11.90 13.63
CA SER A 255 10.78 -13.01 14.57
C SER A 255 11.97 -13.21 15.52
N LEU A 256 13.19 -12.91 15.07
CA LEU A 256 14.38 -12.95 15.94
C LEU A 256 14.36 -11.89 17.03
N ILE A 257 13.86 -10.70 16.71
CA ILE A 257 13.80 -9.54 17.62
C ILE A 257 12.56 -9.60 18.52
N ALA A 258 11.45 -10.13 17.99
CA ALA A 258 10.17 -10.18 18.71
C ALA A 258 10.30 -10.98 20.01
N GLY A 259 9.89 -10.38 21.15
CA GLY A 259 9.91 -11.01 22.47
C GLY A 259 11.29 -11.09 23.14
N ALA A 260 12.36 -10.64 22.50
CA ALA A 260 13.66 -10.51 23.14
C ALA A 260 13.65 -9.31 24.11
N LYS A 261 13.61 -9.58 25.41
CA LYS A 261 13.61 -8.54 26.46
C LYS A 261 15.00 -7.92 26.69
N TYR A 262 16.05 -8.68 26.41
CA TYR A 262 17.44 -8.29 26.62
C TYR A 262 18.27 -8.53 25.36
N ARG A 263 19.32 -7.73 25.21
CA ARG A 263 20.27 -7.82 24.08
C ARG A 263 20.86 -9.23 23.89
N GLY A 264 21.21 -9.90 25.01
CA GLY A 264 21.79 -11.24 24.98
C GLY A 264 20.90 -12.29 24.33
N GLU A 265 19.57 -12.21 24.49
CA GLU A 265 18.62 -13.17 23.92
C GLU A 265 18.60 -13.15 22.38
N PHE A 266 18.64 -11.97 21.75
CA PHE A 266 18.75 -11.84 20.31
C PHE A 266 20.08 -12.40 19.77
N GLU A 267 21.20 -12.05 20.43
CA GLU A 267 22.53 -12.54 20.05
C GLU A 267 22.59 -14.08 20.17
N GLU A 268 21.99 -14.68 21.20
CA GLU A 268 21.90 -16.14 21.37
C GLU A 268 21.03 -16.80 20.29
N ARG A 269 19.87 -16.24 19.99
CA ARG A 269 18.99 -16.76 18.91
C ARG A 269 19.70 -16.74 17.57
N LEU A 270 20.30 -15.60 17.19
CA LEU A 270 21.04 -15.47 15.94
C LEU A 270 22.24 -16.43 15.91
N LYS A 271 23.01 -16.53 17.01
CA LYS A 271 24.14 -17.47 17.13
C LYS A 271 23.71 -18.93 16.99
N SER A 272 22.54 -19.26 17.55
CA SER A 272 21.94 -20.59 17.42
C SER A 272 21.62 -20.93 15.97
N VAL A 273 20.94 -20.01 15.23
CA VAL A 273 20.65 -20.16 13.80
C VAL A 273 21.94 -20.30 13.00
N LEU A 274 22.93 -19.44 13.22
CA LEU A 274 24.20 -19.49 12.52
C LEU A 274 24.98 -20.78 12.78
N ASN A 275 24.98 -21.29 14.02
CA ASN A 275 25.59 -22.56 14.37
C ASN A 275 24.89 -23.75 13.68
N GLU A 276 23.57 -23.72 13.53
CA GLU A 276 22.83 -24.74 12.79
C GLU A 276 23.21 -24.74 11.31
N ILE A 277 23.35 -23.55 10.71
CA ILE A 277 23.81 -23.40 9.31
C ILE A 277 25.24 -23.93 9.15
N ALA A 278 26.16 -23.56 10.05
CA ALA A 278 27.56 -24.03 9.99
C ALA A 278 27.67 -25.57 10.05
N LYS A 279 26.83 -26.21 10.88
CA LYS A 279 26.79 -27.68 11.00
C LYS A 279 26.23 -28.39 9.78
N SER A 280 25.48 -27.68 8.91
CA SER A 280 24.93 -28.25 7.67
C SER A 280 25.98 -28.50 6.59
N ASP A 281 27.25 -28.18 6.84
CA ASP A 281 28.37 -28.32 5.89
C ASP A 281 28.07 -27.68 4.52
N GLY A 282 27.53 -26.49 4.56
CA GLY A 282 27.21 -25.70 3.36
C GLY A 282 26.00 -26.19 2.55
N GLN A 283 25.15 -27.05 3.11
CA GLN A 283 23.89 -27.49 2.47
C GLN A 283 22.82 -26.42 2.50
N ILE A 284 22.94 -25.45 3.42
CA ILE A 284 21.98 -24.37 3.61
C ILE A 284 22.52 -23.07 2.99
N LEU A 285 21.68 -22.43 2.16
CA LEU A 285 21.85 -21.07 1.67
C LEU A 285 20.94 -20.17 2.47
N LEU A 286 21.50 -19.12 3.07
CA LEU A 286 20.72 -18.17 3.87
C LEU A 286 20.35 -16.95 3.02
N PHE A 287 19.08 -16.59 3.01
CA PHE A 287 18.62 -15.31 2.47
C PHE A 287 18.30 -14.37 3.63
N ILE A 288 18.81 -13.15 3.56
CA ILE A 288 18.54 -12.07 4.51
C ILE A 288 17.99 -10.90 3.71
N ASP A 289 16.69 -10.66 3.86
CA ASP A 289 16.10 -9.43 3.34
C ASP A 289 16.45 -8.27 4.26
N GLU A 290 16.51 -7.05 3.71
CA GLU A 290 16.97 -5.88 4.45
C GLU A 290 18.30 -6.11 5.20
N LEU A 291 19.31 -6.63 4.49
CA LEU A 291 20.63 -6.98 5.07
C LEU A 291 21.23 -5.86 5.93
N HIS A 292 20.92 -4.62 5.64
CA HIS A 292 21.35 -3.45 6.41
C HIS A 292 20.85 -3.46 7.87
N THR A 293 19.72 -4.12 8.16
CA THR A 293 19.19 -4.22 9.53
C THR A 293 20.11 -5.06 10.44
N VAL A 294 20.80 -6.04 9.85
CA VAL A 294 21.74 -6.89 10.57
C VAL A 294 23.09 -6.19 10.75
N VAL A 295 23.52 -5.39 9.76
CA VAL A 295 24.84 -4.75 9.72
C VAL A 295 24.84 -3.35 10.34
N GLY A 296 23.71 -2.65 10.26
CA GLY A 296 23.59 -1.24 10.68
C GLY A 296 23.05 -1.02 12.08
N ALA A 297 22.67 -2.05 12.78
CA ALA A 297 22.06 -1.96 14.11
C ALA A 297 23.00 -1.45 15.24
N GLY A 298 24.23 -1.03 14.93
CA GLY A 298 25.26 -0.59 15.89
C GLY A 298 25.59 0.90 15.92
N ALA A 299 24.89 1.77 15.17
CA ALA A 299 25.25 3.18 15.03
C ALA A 299 24.73 4.12 16.13
N THR A 300 23.83 3.65 17.00
CA THR A 300 23.41 4.39 18.20
C THR A 300 23.96 3.69 19.46
N GLU A 301 24.41 4.45 20.48
CA GLU A 301 24.87 3.91 21.73
C GLU A 301 23.88 2.90 22.34
N GLY A 302 24.21 1.59 22.26
CA GLY A 302 23.38 0.49 22.75
C GLY A 302 22.72 -0.38 21.66
N ALA A 303 22.89 -0.12 20.38
CA ALA A 303 22.32 -0.95 19.32
C ALA A 303 23.14 -2.21 19.01
N MET A 304 22.47 -3.28 18.60
CA MET A 304 23.03 -4.63 18.39
C MET A 304 23.88 -4.69 17.11
N ASP A 305 25.14 -5.04 17.23
CA ASP A 305 26.02 -5.30 16.06
C ASP A 305 26.04 -6.80 15.73
N ALA A 306 24.94 -7.28 15.11
CA ALA A 306 24.86 -8.65 14.62
C ALA A 306 25.86 -8.92 13.46
N GLY A 307 26.35 -7.85 12.82
CA GLY A 307 27.39 -7.95 11.80
C GLY A 307 28.66 -8.62 12.32
N ASN A 308 29.03 -8.42 13.57
CA ASN A 308 30.21 -9.04 14.17
C ASN A 308 30.09 -10.56 14.33
N LEU A 309 28.87 -11.12 14.36
CA LEU A 309 28.63 -12.56 14.37
C LEU A 309 28.74 -13.16 12.96
N LEU A 310 28.30 -12.43 11.94
CA LEU A 310 28.33 -12.88 10.55
C LEU A 310 29.73 -12.83 9.92
N LYS A 311 30.52 -11.77 10.23
CA LYS A 311 31.84 -11.53 9.62
C LYS A 311 32.79 -12.71 9.72
N PRO A 312 32.99 -13.39 10.87
CA PRO A 312 33.88 -14.55 10.96
C PRO A 312 33.43 -15.75 10.11
N MET A 313 32.11 -16.00 10.05
CA MET A 313 31.58 -17.15 9.31
C MET A 313 31.61 -16.92 7.80
N LEU A 314 31.32 -15.71 7.33
CA LEU A 314 31.52 -15.30 5.94
C LEU A 314 33.01 -15.36 5.56
N ALA A 315 33.91 -15.02 6.49
CA ALA A 315 35.34 -15.07 6.26
C ALA A 315 35.89 -16.48 6.09
N ARG A 316 35.37 -17.44 6.88
CA ARG A 316 35.76 -18.85 6.80
C ARG A 316 35.02 -19.64 5.71
N GLY A 317 34.01 -19.03 5.08
CA GLY A 317 33.16 -19.67 4.08
C GLY A 317 32.18 -20.71 4.65
N GLU A 318 31.95 -20.65 5.97
CA GLU A 318 31.00 -21.49 6.70
C GLU A 318 29.55 -21.06 6.44
N LEU A 319 29.33 -19.77 6.09
CA LEU A 319 28.06 -19.19 5.75
C LEU A 319 28.05 -18.78 4.28
N ARG A 320 27.05 -19.24 3.54
CA ARG A 320 26.69 -18.73 2.22
C ARG A 320 25.41 -17.92 2.35
N CYS A 321 25.48 -16.65 2.01
CA CYS A 321 24.42 -15.71 2.24
C CYS A 321 24.05 -14.95 0.94
N ILE A 322 22.76 -14.79 0.71
CA ILE A 322 22.19 -13.86 -0.27
C ILE A 322 21.60 -12.71 0.52
N GLY A 323 22.04 -11.50 0.27
CA GLY A 323 21.47 -10.30 0.89
C GLY A 323 20.56 -9.54 -0.07
N ALA A 324 19.60 -8.79 0.45
CA ALA A 324 18.86 -7.80 -0.32
C ALA A 324 18.86 -6.47 0.44
N THR A 325 19.01 -5.35 -0.27
CA THR A 325 19.01 -4.01 0.33
C THR A 325 18.79 -2.93 -0.74
N THR A 326 18.63 -1.67 -0.33
CA THR A 326 18.62 -0.54 -1.25
C THR A 326 20.03 -0.01 -1.54
N LEU A 327 20.21 0.79 -2.59
CA LEU A 327 21.51 1.36 -2.95
C LEU A 327 22.06 2.29 -1.86
N ASN A 328 21.18 3.10 -1.25
CA ASN A 328 21.56 4.04 -0.20
C ASN A 328 22.04 3.31 1.07
N GLU A 329 21.35 2.25 1.45
CA GLU A 329 21.69 1.43 2.61
C GLU A 329 22.95 0.59 2.36
N TYR A 330 23.11 0.06 1.14
CA TYR A 330 24.33 -0.64 0.75
C TYR A 330 25.56 0.26 0.92
N ARG A 331 25.51 1.50 0.37
CA ARG A 331 26.60 2.48 0.51
C ARG A 331 26.86 2.88 1.98
N LYS A 332 25.81 3.03 2.76
CA LYS A 332 25.90 3.49 4.15
C LYS A 332 26.46 2.43 5.11
N TYR A 333 26.06 1.17 4.92
CA TYR A 333 26.32 0.11 5.91
C TYR A 333 27.28 -0.99 5.43
N ILE A 334 27.27 -1.35 4.14
CA ILE A 334 28.07 -2.48 3.63
C ILE A 334 29.35 -1.98 2.97
N GLU A 335 29.28 -1.00 2.09
CA GLU A 335 30.46 -0.45 1.38
C GLU A 335 31.44 0.23 2.31
N LYS A 336 30.98 0.84 3.42
CA LYS A 336 31.86 1.43 4.43
C LYS A 336 32.58 0.41 5.29
N ASP A 337 32.10 -0.82 5.38
CA ASP A 337 32.71 -1.90 6.13
C ASP A 337 33.58 -2.76 5.19
N THR A 338 34.89 -2.53 5.23
CA THR A 338 35.87 -3.21 4.35
C THR A 338 35.86 -4.74 4.48
N ALA A 339 35.40 -5.29 5.62
CA ALA A 339 35.32 -6.72 5.83
C ALA A 339 34.10 -7.31 5.09
N LEU A 340 32.98 -6.61 5.05
CA LEU A 340 31.76 -7.02 4.33
C LEU A 340 31.89 -6.74 2.83
N GLU A 341 32.38 -5.60 2.42
CA GLU A 341 32.62 -5.23 1.02
C GLU A 341 33.43 -6.29 0.26
N ARG A 342 34.47 -6.85 0.92
CA ARG A 342 35.31 -7.92 0.34
C ARG A 342 34.62 -9.29 0.26
N ARG A 343 33.45 -9.46 0.88
CA ARG A 343 32.72 -10.74 0.95
C ARG A 343 31.46 -10.76 0.14
N PHE A 344 30.81 -9.62 -0.01
CA PHE A 344 29.60 -9.46 -0.81
C PHE A 344 29.93 -9.01 -2.23
N GLN A 345 29.14 -9.50 -3.19
CA GLN A 345 29.21 -9.10 -4.58
C GLN A 345 27.88 -8.48 -4.99
N PRO A 346 27.84 -7.20 -5.42
CA PRO A 346 26.60 -6.55 -5.80
C PRO A 346 25.99 -7.15 -7.08
N VAL A 347 24.67 -7.28 -7.08
CA VAL A 347 23.81 -7.57 -8.22
C VAL A 347 22.77 -6.45 -8.27
N MET A 348 22.86 -5.62 -9.30
CA MET A 348 21.92 -4.52 -9.48
C MET A 348 20.57 -5.05 -9.98
N VAL A 349 19.50 -4.66 -9.31
CA VAL A 349 18.12 -5.01 -9.66
C VAL A 349 17.39 -3.73 -10.02
N GLY A 350 17.24 -3.49 -11.32
CA GLY A 350 16.54 -2.33 -11.85
C GLY A 350 15.03 -2.48 -11.83
N GLU A 351 14.34 -1.36 -11.98
CA GLU A 351 12.89 -1.33 -12.24
C GLU A 351 12.62 -2.01 -13.59
N PRO A 352 11.66 -2.95 -13.70
CA PRO A 352 11.31 -3.58 -14.97
C PRO A 352 10.61 -2.57 -15.89
N SER A 353 10.65 -2.81 -17.19
CA SER A 353 9.88 -2.04 -18.17
C SER A 353 8.38 -2.24 -17.99
N VAL A 354 7.57 -1.37 -18.60
CA VAL A 354 6.11 -1.53 -18.65
C VAL A 354 5.74 -2.87 -19.31
N GLU A 355 6.43 -3.26 -20.37
CA GLU A 355 6.20 -4.51 -21.11
C GLU A 355 6.52 -5.74 -20.25
N ASP A 356 7.65 -5.73 -19.53
CA ASP A 356 8.00 -6.79 -18.59
C ASP A 356 6.98 -6.86 -17.44
N THR A 357 6.53 -5.72 -16.94
CA THR A 357 5.52 -5.65 -15.89
C THR A 357 4.18 -6.25 -16.35
N ILE A 358 3.74 -5.98 -17.58
CA ILE A 358 2.54 -6.62 -18.15
C ILE A 358 2.71 -8.15 -18.18
N SER A 359 3.89 -8.62 -18.55
CA SER A 359 4.19 -10.05 -18.58
C SER A 359 4.16 -10.67 -17.18
N ILE A 360 4.71 -9.97 -16.18
CA ILE A 360 4.65 -10.37 -14.76
C ILE A 360 3.19 -10.44 -14.28
N LEU A 361 2.40 -9.41 -14.55
CA LEU A 361 0.98 -9.36 -14.17
C LEU A 361 0.17 -10.49 -14.81
N ARG A 362 0.43 -10.82 -16.09
CA ARG A 362 -0.20 -11.97 -16.77
C ARG A 362 0.15 -13.30 -16.08
N GLY A 363 1.38 -13.45 -15.63
CA GLY A 363 1.81 -14.65 -14.88
C GLY A 363 1.19 -14.77 -13.49
N LEU A 364 0.85 -13.65 -12.85
CA LEU A 364 0.21 -13.61 -11.53
C LEU A 364 -1.33 -13.65 -11.60
N LYS A 365 -1.90 -13.36 -12.76
CA LYS A 365 -3.33 -13.19 -12.99
C LYS A 365 -4.18 -14.30 -12.37
N GLU A 366 -3.89 -15.55 -12.70
CA GLU A 366 -4.70 -16.70 -12.24
C GLU A 366 -4.75 -16.80 -10.71
N ARG A 367 -3.64 -16.51 -10.03
CA ARG A 367 -3.58 -16.54 -8.57
C ARG A 367 -4.44 -15.45 -7.93
N TYR A 368 -4.40 -14.24 -8.49
CA TYR A 368 -5.26 -13.13 -8.02
C TYR A 368 -6.74 -13.41 -8.32
N GLU A 369 -7.06 -13.98 -9.49
CA GLU A 369 -8.42 -14.40 -9.83
C GLU A 369 -8.96 -15.45 -8.85
N VAL A 370 -8.15 -16.42 -8.47
CA VAL A 370 -8.52 -17.46 -7.48
C VAL A 370 -8.67 -16.86 -6.08
N HIS A 371 -7.72 -15.99 -5.67
CA HIS A 371 -7.73 -15.38 -4.33
C HIS A 371 -8.95 -14.49 -4.11
N HIS A 372 -9.25 -13.61 -5.07
CA HIS A 372 -10.37 -12.67 -4.95
C HIS A 372 -11.69 -13.25 -5.45
N GLY A 373 -11.65 -14.29 -6.27
CA GLY A 373 -12.84 -14.89 -6.89
C GLY A 373 -13.51 -14.00 -7.93
N VAL A 374 -12.72 -13.14 -8.60
CA VAL A 374 -13.16 -12.24 -9.67
C VAL A 374 -12.31 -12.48 -10.92
N ARG A 375 -12.83 -12.15 -12.08
CA ARG A 375 -12.08 -12.22 -13.34
C ARG A 375 -11.34 -10.91 -13.59
N ILE A 376 -10.10 -11.00 -14.08
CA ILE A 376 -9.27 -9.84 -14.42
C ILE A 376 -9.06 -9.83 -15.94
N ARG A 377 -9.49 -8.74 -16.60
CA ARG A 377 -9.27 -8.58 -18.04
C ARG A 377 -7.82 -8.27 -18.35
N ASP A 378 -7.34 -8.69 -19.53
CA ASP A 378 -5.98 -8.33 -19.98
C ASP A 378 -5.81 -6.80 -20.11
N ALA A 379 -6.84 -6.10 -20.57
CA ALA A 379 -6.85 -4.64 -20.62
C ALA A 379 -6.63 -3.98 -19.24
N ALA A 380 -7.12 -4.60 -18.15
CA ALA A 380 -6.86 -4.12 -16.80
C ALA A 380 -5.39 -4.28 -16.39
N LEU A 381 -4.73 -5.38 -16.79
CA LEU A 381 -3.30 -5.59 -16.52
C LEU A 381 -2.44 -4.58 -17.29
N VAL A 382 -2.76 -4.35 -18.57
CA VAL A 382 -2.10 -3.33 -19.39
C VAL A 382 -2.32 -1.94 -18.77
N ALA A 383 -3.56 -1.61 -18.37
CA ALA A 383 -3.86 -0.35 -17.71
C ALA A 383 -3.11 -0.21 -16.38
N ALA A 384 -3.03 -1.27 -15.56
CA ALA A 384 -2.31 -1.22 -14.28
C ALA A 384 -0.81 -0.89 -14.48
N ALA A 385 -0.16 -1.53 -15.45
CA ALA A 385 1.24 -1.24 -15.75
C ALA A 385 1.44 0.18 -16.30
N THR A 386 0.64 0.58 -17.30
CA THR A 386 0.82 1.88 -17.99
C THR A 386 0.39 3.05 -17.12
N LEU A 387 -0.74 2.94 -16.41
CA LEU A 387 -1.22 4.03 -15.56
C LEU A 387 -0.38 4.18 -14.29
N SER A 388 0.10 3.07 -13.71
CA SER A 388 0.99 3.17 -12.54
C SER A 388 2.34 3.79 -12.91
N ASP A 389 2.92 3.43 -14.05
CA ASP A 389 4.16 4.03 -14.54
C ASP A 389 4.01 5.54 -14.76
N ARG A 390 2.90 5.92 -15.39
CA ARG A 390 2.63 7.31 -15.76
C ARG A 390 2.22 8.19 -14.57
N TYR A 391 1.40 7.68 -13.63
CA TYR A 391 0.72 8.49 -12.62
C TYR A 391 1.25 8.31 -11.19
N ILE A 392 1.96 7.22 -10.90
CA ILE A 392 2.50 6.92 -9.57
C ILE A 392 4.02 6.99 -9.63
N SER A 393 4.59 8.11 -9.19
CA SER A 393 6.03 8.41 -9.30
C SER A 393 6.83 8.11 -8.03
N ASP A 394 6.17 7.88 -6.90
CA ASP A 394 6.79 7.65 -5.59
C ASP A 394 7.01 6.15 -5.26
N ARG A 395 6.59 5.27 -6.15
CA ARG A 395 6.74 3.80 -6.06
C ARG A 395 7.25 3.24 -7.39
N PHE A 396 7.80 2.03 -7.35
CA PHE A 396 8.45 1.39 -8.50
C PHE A 396 7.65 0.22 -9.04
N LEU A 397 7.81 -0.07 -10.34
CA LEU A 397 7.31 -1.30 -10.97
C LEU A 397 8.14 -2.51 -10.48
N PRO A 398 7.56 -3.71 -10.41
CA PRO A 398 6.16 -4.05 -10.72
C PRO A 398 5.19 -3.84 -9.54
N ASP A 399 5.68 -3.55 -8.34
CA ASP A 399 4.93 -3.52 -7.08
C ASP A 399 3.70 -2.60 -7.15
N LYS A 400 3.87 -1.35 -7.62
CA LYS A 400 2.77 -0.40 -7.78
C LYS A 400 1.66 -0.90 -8.73
N ALA A 401 2.02 -1.66 -9.78
CA ALA A 401 1.05 -2.21 -10.72
C ALA A 401 0.34 -3.46 -10.16
N ILE A 402 1.06 -4.29 -9.41
CA ILE A 402 0.50 -5.45 -8.70
C ILE A 402 -0.52 -4.98 -7.67
N ASP A 403 -0.18 -3.98 -6.85
CA ASP A 403 -1.07 -3.42 -5.84
C ASP A 403 -2.34 -2.82 -6.44
N LEU A 404 -2.26 -2.16 -7.61
CA LEU A 404 -3.46 -1.66 -8.30
C LEU A 404 -4.41 -2.79 -8.69
N VAL A 405 -3.87 -3.90 -9.20
CA VAL A 405 -4.68 -5.06 -9.58
C VAL A 405 -5.29 -5.71 -8.33
N ASP A 406 -4.50 -5.84 -7.27
CA ASP A 406 -4.95 -6.40 -5.99
C ASP A 406 -6.07 -5.57 -5.36
N GLU A 407 -5.89 -4.24 -5.27
CA GLU A 407 -6.91 -3.34 -4.72
C GLU A 407 -8.18 -3.29 -5.57
N ALA A 408 -8.06 -3.26 -6.91
CA ALA A 408 -9.22 -3.27 -7.79
C ALA A 408 -10.00 -4.59 -7.67
N ALA A 409 -9.30 -5.72 -7.59
CA ALA A 409 -9.93 -7.02 -7.39
C ALA A 409 -10.56 -7.15 -6.00
N ALA A 410 -9.90 -6.67 -4.95
CA ALA A 410 -10.45 -6.63 -3.59
C ALA A 410 -11.69 -5.74 -3.49
N LYS A 411 -11.67 -4.56 -4.16
CA LYS A 411 -12.83 -3.67 -4.23
C LYS A 411 -14.01 -4.34 -4.89
N LEU A 412 -13.80 -4.95 -6.07
CA LEU A 412 -14.86 -5.63 -6.80
C LEU A 412 -15.43 -6.81 -6.00
N ARG A 413 -14.57 -7.58 -5.33
CA ARG A 413 -14.99 -8.63 -4.40
C ARG A 413 -15.89 -8.07 -3.29
N THR A 414 -15.49 -6.95 -2.69
CA THR A 414 -16.28 -6.30 -1.63
C THR A 414 -17.63 -5.82 -2.16
N GLU A 415 -17.68 -5.28 -3.39
CA GLU A 415 -18.92 -4.87 -4.04
C GLU A 415 -19.87 -6.08 -4.32
N ILE A 416 -19.31 -7.23 -4.68
CA ILE A 416 -20.08 -8.47 -4.87
C ILE A 416 -20.63 -9.01 -3.53
N GLU A 417 -19.80 -8.96 -2.48
CA GLU A 417 -20.16 -9.50 -1.16
C GLU A 417 -21.05 -8.53 -0.34
N SER A 418 -20.97 -7.21 -0.61
CA SER A 418 -21.75 -6.17 0.06
C SER A 418 -22.99 -5.77 -0.74
N MET A 419 -23.85 -4.94 -0.15
CA MET A 419 -25.04 -4.41 -0.79
C MET A 419 -24.65 -3.40 -1.91
N PRO A 420 -25.18 -3.53 -3.13
CA PRO A 420 -24.94 -2.58 -4.22
C PRO A 420 -25.39 -1.16 -3.87
N GLN A 421 -24.67 -0.17 -4.39
CA GLN A 421 -24.96 1.24 -4.10
C GLN A 421 -26.41 1.66 -4.37
N PRO A 422 -27.06 1.28 -5.51
CA PRO A 422 -28.45 1.63 -5.75
C PRO A 422 -29.42 1.10 -4.67
N LEU A 423 -29.16 -0.09 -4.18
CA LEU A 423 -29.98 -0.71 -3.13
C LEU A 423 -29.77 -0.04 -1.77
N ASP A 424 -28.52 0.34 -1.45
CA ASP A 424 -28.19 1.08 -0.22
C ASP A 424 -28.80 2.49 -0.22
N GLU A 425 -28.81 3.17 -1.35
CA GLU A 425 -29.45 4.51 -1.50
C GLU A 425 -30.97 4.42 -1.29
N ILE A 426 -31.64 3.45 -1.88
CA ILE A 426 -33.08 3.24 -1.68
C ILE A 426 -33.37 2.94 -0.22
N ARG A 427 -32.58 2.08 0.40
CA ARG A 427 -32.73 1.72 1.83
C ARG A 427 -32.54 2.91 2.75
N ARG A 428 -31.56 3.77 2.46
CA ARG A 428 -31.36 5.03 3.21
C ARG A 428 -32.55 5.99 3.06
N LYS A 429 -33.10 6.10 1.84
CA LYS A 429 -34.30 6.91 1.62
C LYS A 429 -35.52 6.36 2.39
N ILE A 430 -35.72 5.05 2.35
CA ILE A 430 -36.79 4.41 3.12
C ILE A 430 -36.62 4.71 4.62
N MET A 431 -35.40 4.57 5.16
CA MET A 431 -35.11 4.88 6.56
C MET A 431 -35.38 6.34 6.90
N GLN A 432 -35.04 7.29 6.01
CA GLN A 432 -35.33 8.71 6.18
C GLN A 432 -36.85 8.94 6.21
N LEU A 433 -37.60 8.36 5.26
CA LEU A 433 -39.06 8.49 5.23
C LEU A 433 -39.74 7.83 6.44
N GLU A 434 -39.17 6.76 7.00
CA GLU A 434 -39.65 6.15 8.24
C GLU A 434 -39.49 7.07 9.46
N ILE A 435 -38.38 7.79 9.53
CA ILE A 435 -38.13 8.79 10.58
C ILE A 435 -39.13 9.94 10.44
N GLU A 436 -39.35 10.45 9.20
CA GLU A 436 -40.29 11.50 8.89
C GLU A 436 -41.75 11.05 9.20
N GLU A 437 -42.11 9.82 8.83
CA GLU A 437 -43.41 9.21 9.11
C GLU A 437 -43.68 9.16 10.62
N GLN A 438 -42.66 8.74 11.41
CA GLN A 438 -42.80 8.68 12.87
C GLN A 438 -42.91 10.06 13.53
N ALA A 439 -42.28 11.10 12.95
CA ALA A 439 -42.39 12.46 13.40
C ALA A 439 -43.80 13.03 13.12
N LEU A 440 -44.29 12.88 11.88
CA LEU A 440 -45.60 13.39 11.45
C LEU A 440 -46.79 12.69 12.13
N LYS A 441 -46.66 11.40 12.48
CA LYS A 441 -47.67 10.66 13.26
C LYS A 441 -47.93 11.25 14.65
N LYS A 442 -47.05 12.11 15.17
CA LYS A 442 -47.23 12.79 16.46
C LYS A 442 -47.92 14.16 16.32
N GLU A 443 -48.08 14.66 15.11
CA GLU A 443 -48.75 15.91 14.79
C GLU A 443 -50.18 15.62 14.35
N THR A 444 -51.14 16.57 14.63
CA THR A 444 -52.59 16.35 14.44
C THR A 444 -53.19 17.41 13.52
N ASP A 445 -52.37 18.10 12.73
CA ASP A 445 -52.82 19.11 11.77
C ASP A 445 -53.07 18.51 10.37
N GLU A 446 -54.03 19.08 9.64
CA GLU A 446 -54.49 18.63 8.33
C GLU A 446 -53.36 18.60 7.29
N ALA A 447 -52.41 19.57 7.37
CA ALA A 447 -51.20 19.60 6.49
C ALA A 447 -50.24 18.45 6.75
N SER A 448 -50.15 17.99 8.00
CA SER A 448 -49.31 16.83 8.36
C SER A 448 -49.95 15.51 7.92
N GLU A 449 -51.30 15.40 7.91
CA GLU A 449 -52.00 14.25 7.38
C GLU A 449 -51.80 14.10 5.84
N GLU A 450 -51.88 15.19 5.07
CA GLU A 450 -51.63 15.16 3.61
C GLU A 450 -50.16 14.72 3.29
N LYS A 451 -49.19 15.28 4.06
CA LYS A 451 -47.77 14.87 3.91
C LYS A 451 -47.57 13.42 4.28
N LEU A 452 -48.22 12.92 5.33
CA LEU A 452 -48.14 11.53 5.78
C LEU A 452 -48.64 10.58 4.71
N GLN A 453 -49.76 10.91 4.01
CA GLN A 453 -50.26 10.09 2.89
C GLN A 453 -49.30 10.09 1.71
N LYS A 454 -48.64 11.18 1.37
CA LYS A 454 -47.61 11.25 0.31
C LYS A 454 -46.39 10.40 0.65
N ILE A 455 -45.86 10.55 1.87
CA ILE A 455 -44.70 9.79 2.36
C ILE A 455 -45.00 8.30 2.38
N THR A 456 -46.22 7.89 2.82
CA THR A 456 -46.61 6.47 2.85
C THR A 456 -46.63 5.86 1.44
N LYS A 457 -47.20 6.56 0.45
CA LYS A 457 -47.21 6.11 -0.95
C LYS A 457 -45.79 6.03 -1.56
N GLU A 458 -44.95 7.01 -1.29
CA GLU A 458 -43.56 7.03 -1.77
C GLU A 458 -42.75 5.90 -1.11
N LYS A 459 -42.94 5.65 0.18
CA LYS A 459 -42.32 4.55 0.92
C LYS A 459 -42.74 3.18 0.34
N GLU A 460 -44.06 2.95 0.09
CA GLU A 460 -44.54 1.71 -0.50
C GLU A 460 -43.94 1.46 -1.90
N LYS A 461 -43.80 2.51 -2.72
CA LYS A 461 -43.14 2.42 -4.03
C LYS A 461 -41.68 2.02 -3.89
N LEU A 462 -40.93 2.70 -3.00
CA LEU A 462 -39.51 2.39 -2.77
C LEU A 462 -39.29 1.02 -2.13
N GLN A 463 -40.18 0.56 -1.25
CA GLN A 463 -40.12 -0.80 -0.67
C GLN A 463 -40.33 -1.88 -1.72
N LYS A 464 -41.22 -1.67 -2.70
CA LYS A 464 -41.42 -2.59 -3.82
C LYS A 464 -40.16 -2.64 -4.69
N GLU A 465 -39.58 -1.50 -5.00
CA GLU A 465 -38.35 -1.36 -5.79
C GLU A 465 -37.15 -2.00 -5.06
N GLU A 466 -37.03 -1.81 -3.73
CA GLU A 466 -36.04 -2.49 -2.88
C GLU A 466 -36.19 -4.02 -2.98
N GLY A 467 -37.41 -4.53 -2.88
CA GLY A 467 -37.69 -5.97 -2.96
C GLY A 467 -37.28 -6.59 -4.31
N GLU A 468 -37.59 -5.91 -5.41
CA GLU A 468 -37.21 -6.35 -6.76
C GLU A 468 -35.69 -6.37 -6.96
N LEU A 469 -35.02 -5.27 -6.61
CA LEU A 469 -33.56 -5.14 -6.69
C LEU A 469 -32.85 -6.12 -5.76
N LYS A 470 -33.34 -6.34 -4.55
CA LYS A 470 -32.78 -7.30 -3.60
C LYS A 470 -32.83 -8.73 -4.14
N THR A 471 -33.98 -9.12 -4.70
CA THR A 471 -34.14 -10.45 -5.31
C THR A 471 -33.19 -10.65 -6.48
N GLN A 472 -33.06 -9.62 -7.32
CA GLN A 472 -32.11 -9.64 -8.43
C GLN A 472 -30.66 -9.75 -7.94
N TRP A 473 -30.26 -8.95 -6.95
CA TRP A 473 -28.93 -8.99 -6.35
C TRP A 473 -28.60 -10.35 -5.74
N GLU A 474 -29.50 -10.93 -4.94
CA GLU A 474 -29.30 -12.25 -4.35
C GLU A 474 -29.14 -13.35 -5.42
N ALA A 475 -29.90 -13.29 -6.51
CA ALA A 475 -29.78 -14.23 -7.63
C ALA A 475 -28.43 -14.09 -8.35
N GLU A 476 -27.97 -12.86 -8.61
CA GLU A 476 -26.67 -12.60 -9.24
C GLU A 476 -25.51 -13.01 -8.32
N LYS A 477 -25.55 -12.62 -7.05
CA LYS A 477 -24.56 -13.01 -6.05
C LYS A 477 -24.40 -14.53 -5.93
N ASN A 478 -25.51 -15.26 -5.85
CA ASN A 478 -25.48 -16.72 -5.76
C ASN A 478 -24.88 -17.37 -7.02
N ALA A 479 -25.14 -16.82 -8.21
CA ALA A 479 -24.55 -17.32 -9.46
C ALA A 479 -23.01 -17.11 -9.46
N ILE A 480 -22.54 -15.93 -9.07
CA ILE A 480 -21.09 -15.63 -8.96
C ILE A 480 -20.41 -16.53 -7.93
N LEU A 481 -21.05 -16.76 -6.77
CA LEU A 481 -20.51 -17.65 -5.75
C LEU A 481 -20.39 -19.12 -6.21
N ARG A 482 -21.33 -19.61 -7.05
CA ARG A 482 -21.22 -20.95 -7.65
C ARG A 482 -20.05 -21.05 -8.62
N VAL A 483 -19.89 -20.06 -9.52
CA VAL A 483 -18.72 -19.99 -10.43
C VAL A 483 -17.41 -19.99 -9.67
N ARG A 484 -17.34 -19.20 -8.58
CA ARG A 484 -16.15 -19.14 -7.70
C ARG A 484 -15.83 -20.48 -7.05
N ALA A 485 -16.86 -21.19 -6.54
CA ALA A 485 -16.67 -22.52 -5.94
C ALA A 485 -16.08 -23.50 -6.95
N ILE A 486 -16.62 -23.53 -8.20
CA ILE A 486 -16.11 -24.40 -9.27
C ILE A 486 -14.67 -24.04 -9.64
N LYS A 487 -14.31 -22.77 -9.77
CA LYS A 487 -12.92 -22.34 -10.06
C LYS A 487 -11.95 -22.80 -8.95
N LYS A 488 -12.35 -22.68 -7.69
CA LYS A 488 -11.54 -23.17 -6.56
C LYS A 488 -11.34 -24.68 -6.59
N GLU A 489 -12.36 -25.44 -7.01
CA GLU A 489 -12.23 -26.89 -7.19
C GLU A 489 -11.29 -27.22 -8.34
N ILE A 490 -11.35 -26.50 -9.45
CA ILE A 490 -10.41 -26.66 -10.59
C ILE A 490 -8.97 -26.40 -10.15
N ASP A 491 -8.71 -25.35 -9.38
CA ASP A 491 -7.37 -25.03 -8.85
C ASP A 491 -6.87 -26.13 -7.91
N GLY A 492 -7.73 -26.66 -7.04
CA GLY A 492 -7.41 -27.83 -6.23
C GLY A 492 -7.02 -29.06 -7.06
N VAL A 493 -7.77 -29.33 -8.14
CA VAL A 493 -7.47 -30.45 -9.05
C VAL A 493 -6.15 -30.23 -9.79
N ASN A 494 -5.85 -29.00 -10.23
CA ASN A 494 -4.59 -28.68 -10.88
C ASN A 494 -3.40 -28.88 -9.92
N SER A 495 -3.54 -28.45 -8.67
CA SER A 495 -2.52 -28.67 -7.63
C SER A 495 -2.29 -30.16 -7.33
N GLU A 496 -3.38 -30.97 -7.28
CA GLU A 496 -3.29 -32.42 -7.13
C GLU A 496 -2.61 -33.07 -8.35
N MET A 497 -2.90 -32.59 -9.56
CA MET A 497 -2.23 -33.07 -10.79
C MET A 497 -0.73 -32.81 -10.78
N GLU A 498 -0.31 -31.60 -10.40
CA GLU A 498 1.12 -31.28 -10.28
C GLU A 498 1.80 -32.11 -9.19
N ALA A 499 1.13 -32.41 -8.10
CA ALA A 499 1.64 -33.27 -7.04
C ALA A 499 1.80 -34.74 -7.53
N ALA A 500 0.79 -35.24 -8.26
CA ALA A 500 0.80 -36.57 -8.83
C ALA A 500 1.90 -36.71 -9.91
N GLU A 501 2.09 -35.70 -10.74
CA GLU A 501 3.15 -35.66 -11.75
C GLU A 501 4.55 -35.73 -11.10
N ARG A 502 4.78 -34.93 -10.04
CA ARG A 502 6.05 -34.97 -9.27
C ARG A 502 6.28 -36.30 -8.56
N ALA A 503 5.21 -37.00 -8.18
CA ALA A 503 5.26 -38.32 -7.56
C ALA A 503 5.34 -39.46 -8.60
N TYR A 504 5.33 -39.17 -9.92
CA TYR A 504 5.24 -40.13 -11.00
C TYR A 504 4.01 -41.05 -10.94
N ASP A 505 2.91 -40.59 -10.27
CA ASP A 505 1.65 -41.32 -10.25
C ASP A 505 0.81 -40.98 -11.49
N LEU A 506 1.15 -41.63 -12.60
CA LEU A 506 0.52 -41.45 -13.90
C LEU A 506 -0.97 -41.85 -13.91
N ASN A 507 -1.37 -42.81 -13.05
CA ASN A 507 -2.76 -43.24 -12.96
C ASN A 507 -3.64 -42.13 -12.35
N ARG A 508 -3.20 -41.59 -11.22
CA ARG A 508 -3.92 -40.47 -10.56
C ARG A 508 -3.95 -39.23 -11.44
N MET A 509 -2.84 -38.90 -12.09
CA MET A 509 -2.75 -37.79 -13.03
C MET A 509 -3.74 -37.94 -14.19
N SER A 510 -3.86 -39.15 -14.77
CA SER A 510 -4.77 -39.42 -15.88
C SER A 510 -6.24 -39.35 -15.44
N GLU A 511 -6.61 -39.86 -14.26
CA GLU A 511 -7.93 -39.76 -13.68
C GLU A 511 -8.37 -38.29 -13.51
N LEU A 512 -7.46 -37.45 -12.95
CA LEU A 512 -7.74 -36.04 -12.73
C LEU A 512 -7.84 -35.27 -14.05
N LYS A 513 -6.90 -35.50 -14.97
CA LYS A 513 -6.80 -34.78 -16.25
C LYS A 513 -7.91 -35.10 -17.26
N TYR A 514 -8.29 -36.37 -17.37
CA TYR A 514 -9.28 -36.83 -18.37
C TYR A 514 -10.68 -37.10 -17.78
N GLY A 515 -10.77 -37.18 -16.44
CA GLY A 515 -12.04 -37.40 -15.75
C GLY A 515 -12.56 -36.12 -15.09
N LYS A 516 -11.97 -35.72 -13.97
CA LYS A 516 -12.51 -34.70 -13.09
C LYS A 516 -12.40 -33.28 -13.66
N LEU A 517 -11.26 -32.93 -14.30
CA LEU A 517 -11.02 -31.59 -14.85
C LEU A 517 -11.99 -31.23 -15.97
N PRO A 518 -12.26 -32.10 -17.01
CA PRO A 518 -13.21 -31.77 -18.05
C PRO A 518 -14.67 -31.63 -17.55
N GLU A 519 -15.05 -32.42 -16.53
CA GLU A 519 -16.38 -32.31 -15.90
C GLU A 519 -16.55 -30.93 -15.22
N LEU A 520 -15.57 -30.49 -14.44
CA LEU A 520 -15.60 -29.18 -13.80
C LEU A 520 -15.55 -28.04 -14.82
N GLN A 521 -14.76 -28.17 -15.88
CA GLN A 521 -14.72 -27.18 -16.98
C GLN A 521 -16.04 -27.06 -17.70
N LYS A 522 -16.78 -28.17 -17.88
CA LYS A 522 -18.12 -28.15 -18.44
C LYS A 522 -19.11 -27.43 -17.52
N LYS A 523 -19.11 -27.78 -16.22
CA LYS A 523 -19.94 -27.09 -15.22
C LYS A 523 -19.68 -25.60 -15.19
N LEU A 524 -18.40 -25.18 -15.28
CA LEU A 524 -17.99 -23.78 -15.33
C LEU A 524 -18.59 -23.08 -16.55
N LYS A 525 -18.48 -23.69 -17.75
CA LYS A 525 -19.05 -23.13 -18.98
C LYS A 525 -20.57 -23.00 -18.94
N ASP A 526 -21.26 -23.97 -18.35
CA ASP A 526 -22.71 -23.98 -18.22
C ASP A 526 -23.17 -22.82 -17.29
N GLU A 527 -22.52 -22.62 -16.15
CA GLU A 527 -22.81 -21.50 -15.24
C GLU A 527 -22.42 -20.14 -15.86
N GLU A 528 -21.28 -20.04 -16.53
CA GLU A 528 -20.88 -18.80 -17.25
C GLU A 528 -21.87 -18.45 -18.38
N ALA A 529 -22.44 -19.44 -19.07
CA ALA A 529 -23.46 -19.22 -20.10
C ALA A 529 -24.78 -18.69 -19.49
N ILE A 530 -25.19 -19.18 -18.31
CA ILE A 530 -26.37 -18.68 -17.59
C ILE A 530 -26.18 -17.20 -17.22
N ILE A 531 -24.99 -16.85 -16.74
CA ILE A 531 -24.66 -15.46 -16.40
C ILE A 531 -24.61 -14.61 -17.67
N ALA A 532 -23.98 -15.07 -18.74
CA ALA A 532 -23.86 -14.35 -20.01
C ALA A 532 -25.20 -14.08 -20.70
N ALA A 533 -26.22 -14.95 -20.51
CA ALA A 533 -27.54 -14.79 -21.09
C ALA A 533 -28.31 -13.55 -20.58
N LYS A 534 -27.95 -12.99 -19.43
CA LYS A 534 -28.49 -11.72 -18.94
C LYS A 534 -27.81 -10.54 -19.64
N SER A 535 -28.58 -9.54 -20.07
CA SER A 535 -28.02 -8.36 -20.74
C SER A 535 -27.08 -7.58 -19.85
N LYS A 536 -25.98 -7.04 -20.40
CA LYS A 536 -24.97 -6.29 -19.64
C LYS A 536 -25.56 -5.05 -18.95
N ASP A 537 -26.53 -4.40 -19.55
CA ASP A 537 -27.13 -3.15 -19.04
C ASP A 537 -28.10 -3.37 -17.88
N SER A 538 -28.54 -4.61 -17.64
CA SER A 538 -29.47 -4.96 -16.55
C SER A 538 -28.78 -5.59 -15.33
N ARG A 539 -27.46 -5.71 -15.32
CA ARG A 539 -26.73 -6.33 -14.21
C ARG A 539 -26.43 -5.32 -13.11
N LEU A 540 -26.71 -5.71 -11.87
CA LEU A 540 -26.36 -4.94 -10.68
C LEU A 540 -24.90 -5.13 -10.24
N LEU A 541 -24.32 -6.31 -10.52
CA LEU A 541 -22.97 -6.68 -10.12
C LEU A 541 -22.03 -6.82 -11.31
N LYS A 542 -20.87 -6.18 -11.24
CA LYS A 542 -19.72 -6.44 -12.10
C LYS A 542 -19.06 -7.77 -11.70
N GLU A 543 -18.53 -8.52 -12.66
CA GLU A 543 -17.81 -9.78 -12.42
C GLU A 543 -16.35 -9.71 -12.81
N GLU A 544 -15.96 -8.70 -13.56
CA GLU A 544 -14.65 -8.57 -14.17
C GLU A 544 -14.03 -7.22 -13.83
N VAL A 545 -12.76 -7.24 -13.42
CA VAL A 545 -11.94 -6.04 -13.27
C VAL A 545 -11.55 -5.54 -14.68
N GLY A 546 -11.96 -4.33 -15.01
CA GLY A 546 -11.64 -3.66 -16.27
C GLY A 546 -10.64 -2.52 -16.09
N GLU A 547 -10.34 -1.86 -17.20
CA GLU A 547 -9.47 -0.68 -17.24
C GLU A 547 -10.00 0.47 -16.38
N GLU A 548 -11.34 0.67 -16.36
CA GLU A 548 -11.98 1.71 -15.56
C GLU A 548 -11.80 1.50 -14.05
N ASP A 549 -11.81 0.25 -13.58
CA ASP A 549 -11.65 -0.07 -12.16
C ASP A 549 -10.23 0.25 -11.72
N ILE A 550 -9.23 -0.08 -12.54
CA ILE A 550 -7.84 0.33 -12.31
C ILE A 550 -7.71 1.85 -12.29
N ALA A 551 -8.32 2.54 -13.27
CA ALA A 551 -8.30 4.00 -13.34
C ALA A 551 -8.94 4.65 -12.11
N GLN A 552 -10.00 4.05 -11.55
CA GLN A 552 -10.61 4.52 -10.29
C GLN A 552 -9.66 4.37 -9.08
N VAL A 553 -8.91 3.26 -9.00
CA VAL A 553 -7.92 3.07 -7.92
C VAL A 553 -6.79 4.09 -8.07
N VAL A 554 -6.26 4.27 -9.29
CA VAL A 554 -5.24 5.30 -9.58
C VAL A 554 -5.75 6.69 -9.20
N SER A 555 -7.00 7.02 -9.56
CA SER A 555 -7.62 8.30 -9.20
C SER A 555 -7.70 8.51 -7.69
N ARG A 556 -7.99 7.45 -6.94
CA ARG A 556 -8.04 7.50 -5.46
C ARG A 556 -6.66 7.74 -4.85
N TRP A 557 -5.62 7.07 -5.35
CA TRP A 557 -4.26 7.20 -4.84
C TRP A 557 -3.62 8.55 -5.17
N THR A 558 -3.84 9.01 -6.40
CA THR A 558 -3.17 10.21 -6.93
C THR A 558 -3.99 11.49 -6.79
N GLY A 559 -5.31 11.35 -6.56
CA GLY A 559 -6.25 12.48 -6.61
C GLY A 559 -6.53 12.99 -8.03
N ILE A 560 -6.07 12.29 -9.08
CA ILE A 560 -6.24 12.67 -10.49
C ILE A 560 -7.49 11.99 -11.04
N PRO A 561 -8.40 12.67 -11.73
CA PRO A 561 -9.62 12.07 -12.29
C PRO A 561 -9.32 11.23 -13.55
N VAL A 562 -8.51 10.17 -13.40
CA VAL A 562 -8.04 9.33 -14.53
C VAL A 562 -9.18 8.68 -15.30
N THR A 563 -10.29 8.35 -14.64
CA THR A 563 -11.49 7.78 -15.27
C THR A 563 -12.12 8.70 -16.32
N LYS A 564 -12.13 10.00 -16.05
CA LYS A 564 -12.62 11.00 -17.01
C LYS A 564 -11.64 11.23 -18.16
N MET A 565 -10.34 10.98 -17.92
CA MET A 565 -9.30 11.15 -18.93
C MET A 565 -9.28 10.04 -19.99
N LEU A 566 -9.74 8.83 -19.68
CA LEU A 566 -9.75 7.70 -20.61
C LEU A 566 -10.85 7.81 -21.67
N THR A 567 -12.04 8.31 -21.33
CA THR A 567 -13.23 8.26 -22.17
C THR A 567 -13.48 9.50 -23.04
N GLY A 568 -12.84 10.64 -22.73
CA GLY A 568 -13.11 11.90 -23.44
C GLY A 568 -11.87 12.75 -23.74
N GLU A 569 -10.67 12.27 -23.41
CA GLU A 569 -9.45 13.08 -23.48
C GLU A 569 -9.15 13.56 -24.91
N ARG A 570 -9.34 12.70 -25.93
CA ARG A 570 -9.08 13.05 -27.32
C ARG A 570 -10.05 14.12 -27.84
N GLU A 571 -11.34 13.97 -27.55
CA GLU A 571 -12.36 14.95 -27.97
C GLU A 571 -12.20 16.28 -27.21
N LYS A 572 -12.01 16.22 -25.88
CA LYS A 572 -11.76 17.43 -25.08
C LYS A 572 -10.52 18.21 -25.53
N LEU A 573 -9.45 17.50 -25.88
CA LEU A 573 -8.21 18.13 -26.36
C LEU A 573 -8.39 18.76 -27.74
N LEU A 574 -9.18 18.16 -28.62
CA LEU A 574 -9.50 18.75 -29.93
C LEU A 574 -10.35 20.03 -29.82
N HIS A 575 -11.19 20.14 -28.79
CA HIS A 575 -12.03 21.31 -28.47
C HIS A 575 -11.44 22.19 -27.35
N LEU A 576 -10.15 22.03 -27.01
CA LEU A 576 -9.50 22.77 -25.92
C LEU A 576 -9.58 24.29 -26.13
N GLU A 577 -9.45 24.78 -27.37
CA GLU A 577 -9.59 26.19 -27.70
C GLU A 577 -10.96 26.72 -27.34
N ASP A 578 -12.04 26.01 -27.67
CA ASP A 578 -13.41 26.41 -27.38
C ASP A 578 -13.65 26.47 -25.87
N VAL A 579 -13.14 25.49 -25.14
CA VAL A 579 -13.25 25.42 -23.67
C VAL A 579 -12.52 26.58 -23.00
N LEU A 580 -11.33 26.96 -23.50
CA LEU A 580 -10.57 28.08 -22.98
C LEU A 580 -11.26 29.42 -23.33
N HIS A 581 -11.81 29.56 -24.54
CA HIS A 581 -12.54 30.78 -24.96
C HIS A 581 -13.86 30.98 -24.20
N ALA A 582 -14.47 29.93 -23.67
CA ALA A 582 -15.66 30.07 -22.84
C ALA A 582 -15.45 30.95 -21.58
N ARG A 583 -14.21 31.08 -21.11
CA ARG A 583 -13.85 31.89 -19.92
C ARG A 583 -12.84 33.01 -20.24
N VAL A 584 -12.02 32.84 -21.25
CA VAL A 584 -10.97 33.82 -21.64
C VAL A 584 -11.40 34.54 -22.90
N VAL A 585 -11.72 35.82 -22.77
CA VAL A 585 -12.24 36.65 -23.87
C VAL A 585 -11.09 37.33 -24.59
N GLY A 586 -11.03 37.18 -25.89
CA GLY A 586 -10.23 38.01 -26.80
C GLY A 586 -8.72 37.78 -26.74
N GLN A 587 -8.21 36.65 -26.39
CA GLN A 587 -6.79 36.34 -26.39
C GLN A 587 -6.48 35.14 -27.34
N ASP A 588 -6.98 35.22 -28.58
CA ASP A 588 -7.00 34.09 -29.51
C ASP A 588 -5.62 33.50 -29.77
N GLU A 589 -4.55 34.34 -29.93
CA GLU A 589 -3.19 33.86 -30.13
C GLU A 589 -2.65 33.14 -28.90
N ALA A 590 -2.99 33.63 -27.70
CA ALA A 590 -2.56 33.00 -26.45
C ALA A 590 -3.23 31.64 -26.26
N VAL A 591 -4.55 31.58 -26.47
CA VAL A 591 -5.34 30.34 -26.38
C VAL A 591 -4.84 29.31 -27.38
N LYS A 592 -4.65 29.71 -28.63
CA LYS A 592 -4.17 28.84 -29.71
C LYS A 592 -2.77 28.29 -29.43
N ALA A 593 -1.81 29.16 -29.04
CA ALA A 593 -0.44 28.73 -28.75
C ALA A 593 -0.37 27.71 -27.61
N VAL A 594 -1.14 27.95 -26.53
CA VAL A 594 -1.22 27.02 -25.40
C VAL A 594 -1.86 25.68 -25.83
N SER A 595 -2.99 25.73 -26.54
CA SER A 595 -3.70 24.53 -27.01
C SER A 595 -2.85 23.68 -27.93
N GLU A 596 -2.18 24.28 -28.90
CA GLU A 596 -1.26 23.58 -29.83
C GLU A 596 -0.07 22.94 -29.11
N ALA A 597 0.52 23.61 -28.12
CA ALA A 597 1.64 23.05 -27.35
C ALA A 597 1.22 21.83 -26.52
N ILE A 598 0.02 21.89 -25.91
CA ILE A 598 -0.53 20.78 -25.15
C ILE A 598 -0.90 19.63 -26.08
N LEU A 599 -1.50 19.87 -27.22
CA LEU A 599 -1.78 18.85 -28.23
C LEU A 599 -0.50 18.11 -28.66
N ARG A 600 0.58 18.85 -28.95
CA ARG A 600 1.89 18.24 -29.29
C ARG A 600 2.43 17.35 -28.17
N ALA A 601 2.34 17.79 -26.92
CA ALA A 601 2.81 17.02 -25.78
C ALA A 601 1.98 15.75 -25.57
N ARG A 602 0.65 15.85 -25.69
CA ARG A 602 -0.27 14.72 -25.50
C ARG A 602 -0.26 13.72 -26.67
N ALA A 603 0.07 14.18 -27.86
CA ALA A 603 0.29 13.31 -29.02
C ALA A 603 1.62 12.51 -28.95
N GLY A 604 2.46 12.72 -27.92
CA GLY A 604 3.73 12.02 -27.77
C GLY A 604 4.85 12.50 -28.71
N ILE A 605 4.68 13.66 -29.36
CA ILE A 605 5.67 14.22 -30.30
C ILE A 605 6.75 15.00 -29.54
N LYS A 606 6.41 15.51 -28.34
CA LYS A 606 7.35 16.26 -27.49
C LYS A 606 8.28 15.30 -26.73
N ASP A 607 9.48 15.79 -26.35
CA ASP A 607 10.42 15.08 -25.49
C ASP A 607 9.74 14.67 -24.16
N PRO A 608 9.67 13.36 -23.85
CA PRO A 608 9.00 12.85 -22.64
C PRO A 608 9.72 13.27 -21.33
N ASN A 609 10.95 13.79 -21.42
CA ASN A 609 11.69 14.23 -20.24
C ASN A 609 11.39 15.68 -19.85
N ARG A 610 10.63 16.43 -20.62
CA ARG A 610 10.29 17.83 -20.37
C ARG A 610 8.86 17.97 -19.79
N PRO A 611 8.54 19.09 -19.11
CA PRO A 611 7.16 19.41 -18.72
C PRO A 611 6.18 19.41 -19.90
N ILE A 612 4.88 19.20 -19.68
CA ILE A 612 3.85 19.24 -20.74
C ILE A 612 3.92 20.52 -21.55
N GLY A 613 4.09 21.67 -20.89
CA GLY A 613 4.24 22.97 -21.52
C GLY A 613 4.95 23.95 -20.59
N SER A 614 5.66 24.90 -21.18
CA SER A 614 6.32 25.98 -20.46
C SER A 614 6.12 27.30 -21.20
N PHE A 615 5.52 28.29 -20.54
CA PHE A 615 5.08 29.53 -21.18
C PHE A 615 5.48 30.74 -20.36
N ILE A 616 5.82 31.84 -21.06
CA ILE A 616 5.93 33.19 -20.46
C ILE A 616 4.77 34.02 -20.99
N PHE A 617 3.88 34.45 -20.06
CA PHE A 617 2.75 35.30 -20.36
C PHE A 617 3.08 36.78 -20.07
N LEU A 618 3.13 37.60 -21.10
CA LEU A 618 3.50 39.02 -21.05
C LEU A 618 2.29 39.91 -21.28
N GLY A 619 2.21 40.99 -20.56
CA GLY A 619 1.14 41.95 -20.77
C GLY A 619 0.74 42.75 -19.54
N PRO A 620 -0.08 43.78 -19.70
CA PRO A 620 -0.56 44.60 -18.60
C PRO A 620 -1.41 43.80 -17.58
N THR A 621 -1.68 44.42 -16.44
CA THR A 621 -2.49 43.79 -15.41
C THR A 621 -3.96 43.70 -15.85
N GLY A 622 -4.67 42.62 -15.52
CA GLY A 622 -6.10 42.48 -15.77
C GLY A 622 -6.50 42.08 -17.18
N VAL A 623 -5.58 41.58 -18.02
CA VAL A 623 -5.85 41.12 -19.40
C VAL A 623 -6.19 39.63 -19.51
N GLY A 624 -6.20 38.86 -18.38
CA GLY A 624 -6.60 37.46 -18.35
C GLY A 624 -5.48 36.44 -18.19
N LYS A 625 -4.22 36.83 -17.94
CA LYS A 625 -3.07 35.90 -17.77
C LYS A 625 -3.33 34.80 -16.73
N THR A 626 -3.74 35.17 -15.52
CA THR A 626 -4.06 34.24 -14.44
C THR A 626 -5.34 33.45 -14.70
N GLU A 627 -6.32 34.03 -15.40
CA GLU A 627 -7.57 33.36 -15.77
C GLU A 627 -7.33 32.23 -16.77
N LEU A 628 -6.47 32.47 -17.78
CA LEU A 628 -6.07 31.41 -18.71
C LEU A 628 -5.39 30.24 -17.99
N ALA A 629 -4.51 30.52 -17.02
CA ALA A 629 -3.86 29.49 -16.21
C ALA A 629 -4.85 28.66 -15.39
N LYS A 630 -5.88 29.31 -14.80
CA LYS A 630 -6.95 28.65 -14.05
C LYS A 630 -7.83 27.78 -14.94
N THR A 631 -8.28 28.37 -16.06
CA THR A 631 -9.13 27.64 -17.03
C THR A 631 -8.38 26.45 -17.62
N LEU A 632 -7.08 26.59 -17.83
CA LEU A 632 -6.22 25.49 -18.29
C LEU A 632 -6.11 24.37 -17.25
N ALA A 633 -5.97 24.73 -15.96
CA ALA A 633 -5.96 23.73 -14.87
C ALA A 633 -7.28 22.96 -14.80
N GLU A 634 -8.41 23.65 -14.93
CA GLU A 634 -9.73 23.04 -14.98
C GLU A 634 -9.91 22.16 -16.23
N ALA A 635 -9.51 22.63 -17.39
CA ALA A 635 -9.65 21.90 -18.66
C ALA A 635 -8.79 20.62 -18.70
N LEU A 636 -7.55 20.67 -18.17
CA LEU A 636 -6.61 19.55 -18.22
C LEU A 636 -6.76 18.57 -17.05
N PHE A 637 -7.16 19.07 -15.87
CA PHE A 637 -7.13 18.30 -14.62
C PHE A 637 -8.49 18.27 -13.90
N ASP A 638 -9.56 18.78 -14.55
CA ASP A 638 -10.96 18.84 -14.05
C ASP A 638 -11.12 19.56 -12.67
N ASP A 639 -10.10 20.32 -12.23
CA ASP A 639 -10.14 21.06 -10.95
C ASP A 639 -9.27 22.34 -11.01
N GLU A 640 -9.85 23.49 -10.80
CA GLU A 640 -9.10 24.77 -10.66
C GLU A 640 -8.04 24.74 -9.56
N ARG A 641 -8.27 23.92 -8.50
CA ARG A 641 -7.34 23.76 -7.37
C ARG A 641 -6.07 22.99 -7.75
N SER A 642 -6.03 22.38 -8.93
CA SER A 642 -4.82 21.79 -9.50
C SER A 642 -3.83 22.85 -10.00
N MET A 643 -4.08 24.14 -9.74
CA MET A 643 -3.12 25.22 -9.98
C MET A 643 -2.32 25.53 -8.71
N ILE A 644 -0.99 25.43 -8.81
CA ILE A 644 -0.04 25.84 -7.76
C ILE A 644 0.42 27.26 -8.12
N ARG A 645 0.01 28.26 -7.33
CA ARG A 645 0.42 29.65 -7.54
C ARG A 645 1.52 30.04 -6.56
N ILE A 646 2.61 30.58 -7.10
CA ILE A 646 3.76 31.08 -6.33
C ILE A 646 4.04 32.50 -6.80
N ASP A 647 4.02 33.45 -5.87
CA ASP A 647 4.35 34.86 -6.13
C ASP A 647 5.86 35.05 -6.03
N MET A 648 6.51 35.42 -7.15
CA MET A 648 7.96 35.57 -7.20
C MET A 648 8.45 36.83 -6.48
N SER A 649 7.58 37.73 -6.08
CA SER A 649 7.94 38.86 -5.21
C SER A 649 8.41 38.42 -3.81
N GLU A 650 8.01 37.21 -3.36
CA GLU A 650 8.50 36.62 -2.11
C GLU A 650 9.91 36.01 -2.23
N TYR A 651 10.43 35.88 -3.46
CA TYR A 651 11.70 35.20 -3.80
C TYR A 651 12.73 36.14 -4.42
N MET A 652 12.75 37.39 -3.97
CA MET A 652 13.68 38.42 -4.42
C MET A 652 15.09 38.25 -3.84
N GLU A 653 15.20 37.58 -2.70
CA GLU A 653 16.45 37.38 -1.98
C GLU A 653 17.02 35.96 -2.21
N LYS A 654 18.36 35.84 -2.17
CA LYS A 654 19.05 34.55 -2.32
C LYS A 654 18.57 33.49 -1.32
N HIS A 655 18.32 33.89 -0.07
CA HIS A 655 17.87 32.95 0.97
C HIS A 655 16.46 32.39 0.72
N SER A 656 15.62 33.11 -0.01
CA SER A 656 14.26 32.68 -0.31
C SER A 656 14.22 31.51 -1.30
N VAL A 657 15.29 31.31 -2.11
CA VAL A 657 15.36 30.19 -3.06
C VAL A 657 15.33 28.83 -2.34
N SER A 658 15.95 28.72 -1.15
CA SER A 658 15.88 27.51 -0.33
C SER A 658 14.46 27.17 0.14
N ARG A 659 13.55 28.14 0.22
CA ARG A 659 12.13 27.90 0.52
C ARG A 659 11.40 27.22 -0.64
N LEU A 660 11.85 27.41 -1.91
CA LEU A 660 11.27 26.72 -3.06
C LEU A 660 11.62 25.24 -3.10
N ILE A 661 12.90 24.91 -2.84
CA ILE A 661 13.43 23.55 -3.00
C ILE A 661 13.64 22.78 -1.69
N GLY A 662 13.57 23.48 -0.54
CA GLY A 662 13.88 22.96 0.79
C GLY A 662 15.27 23.37 1.26
N ALA A 663 15.42 23.56 2.58
CA ALA A 663 16.70 23.89 3.19
C ALA A 663 17.65 22.68 3.20
N PRO A 664 18.96 22.87 3.01
CA PRO A 664 19.93 21.78 3.15
C PRO A 664 20.03 21.31 4.61
N PRO A 665 20.58 20.08 4.83
CA PRO A 665 20.76 19.54 6.19
C PRO A 665 21.49 20.52 7.12
N GLY A 666 20.97 20.72 8.33
CA GLY A 666 21.54 21.59 9.35
C GLY A 666 21.04 23.04 9.32
N TYR A 667 20.20 23.43 8.38
CA TYR A 667 19.57 24.75 8.35
C TYR A 667 18.13 24.72 8.87
N VAL A 668 17.67 25.86 9.41
CA VAL A 668 16.28 26.05 9.89
C VAL A 668 15.32 25.85 8.71
N GLY A 669 14.25 25.03 8.92
CA GLY A 669 13.28 24.70 7.89
C GLY A 669 13.59 23.42 7.10
N TYR A 670 14.62 22.65 7.45
CA TYR A 670 14.95 21.37 6.77
C TYR A 670 13.79 20.36 6.80
N ASP A 671 13.06 20.30 7.91
CA ASP A 671 11.93 19.35 8.06
C ASP A 671 10.67 19.76 7.29
N GLU A 672 10.49 21.04 7.00
CA GLU A 672 9.29 21.56 6.33
C GLU A 672 9.24 21.24 4.83
N GLY A 673 10.40 20.98 4.19
CA GLY A 673 10.51 20.75 2.74
C GLY A 673 10.37 22.04 1.92
N GLY A 674 10.54 21.96 0.60
CA GLY A 674 10.40 23.10 -0.29
C GLY A 674 8.95 23.34 -0.73
N GLN A 675 8.51 24.61 -0.77
CA GLN A 675 7.14 24.94 -1.16
C GLN A 675 6.76 24.43 -2.56
N LEU A 676 7.63 24.61 -3.55
CA LEU A 676 7.41 24.13 -4.91
C LEU A 676 7.52 22.59 -4.97
N THR A 677 8.59 22.03 -4.40
CA THR A 677 8.86 20.58 -4.48
C THR A 677 7.81 19.76 -3.74
N GLU A 678 7.39 20.17 -2.55
CA GLU A 678 6.33 19.46 -1.80
C GLU A 678 4.94 19.63 -2.45
N ALA A 679 4.63 20.82 -3.00
CA ALA A 679 3.37 21.03 -3.70
C ALA A 679 3.24 20.13 -4.94
N VAL A 680 4.30 20.04 -5.75
CA VAL A 680 4.33 19.19 -6.95
C VAL A 680 4.40 17.71 -6.57
N ARG A 681 5.12 17.32 -5.53
CA ARG A 681 5.15 15.95 -5.04
C ARG A 681 3.76 15.47 -4.63
N ARG A 682 2.96 16.34 -3.99
CA ARG A 682 1.58 16.03 -3.59
C ARG A 682 0.60 16.08 -4.76
N ARG A 683 0.88 16.91 -5.78
CA ARG A 683 0.04 17.10 -6.96
C ARG A 683 0.90 17.12 -8.23
N PRO A 684 1.36 15.96 -8.69
CA PRO A 684 2.28 15.86 -9.84
C PRO A 684 1.61 16.29 -11.16
N TYR A 685 0.28 16.34 -11.20
CA TYR A 685 -0.53 16.85 -12.31
C TYR A 685 -1.09 18.23 -11.93
N SER A 686 -0.39 19.28 -12.29
CA SER A 686 -0.77 20.63 -11.91
C SER A 686 -0.27 21.68 -12.93
N VAL A 687 -0.96 22.82 -12.93
CA VAL A 687 -0.46 24.04 -13.57
C VAL A 687 0.31 24.84 -12.53
N ILE A 688 1.59 25.06 -12.76
CA ILE A 688 2.44 25.86 -11.90
C ILE A 688 2.43 27.28 -12.44
N LEU A 689 1.87 28.21 -11.69
CA LEU A 689 1.83 29.62 -12.02
C LEU A 689 2.87 30.37 -11.17
N LEU A 690 3.95 30.83 -11.82
CA LEU A 690 4.97 31.70 -11.22
C LEU A 690 4.62 33.16 -11.58
N ASP A 691 4.03 33.88 -10.63
CA ASP A 691 3.53 35.24 -10.87
C ASP A 691 4.66 36.26 -10.66
N GLU A 692 4.73 37.29 -11.52
CA GLU A 692 5.74 38.37 -11.51
C GLU A 692 7.20 37.86 -11.55
N ILE A 693 7.48 36.95 -12.51
CA ILE A 693 8.78 36.24 -12.64
C ILE A 693 9.99 37.21 -12.74
N GLU A 694 9.79 38.41 -13.22
CA GLU A 694 10.82 39.45 -13.30
C GLU A 694 11.36 39.93 -11.96
N LYS A 695 10.62 39.67 -10.86
CA LYS A 695 11.04 40.01 -9.50
C LYS A 695 11.91 38.96 -8.84
N ALA A 696 11.95 37.75 -9.41
CA ALA A 696 12.68 36.63 -8.83
C ALA A 696 14.20 36.85 -8.80
N HIS A 697 14.84 36.35 -7.74
CA HIS A 697 16.29 36.30 -7.66
C HIS A 697 16.89 35.44 -8.79
N ARG A 698 18.10 35.79 -9.25
CA ARG A 698 18.76 35.08 -10.36
C ARG A 698 18.92 33.58 -10.14
N ASP A 699 19.07 33.12 -8.90
CA ASP A 699 19.23 31.69 -8.58
C ASP A 699 17.92 30.90 -8.78
N VAL A 700 16.73 31.53 -8.79
CA VAL A 700 15.46 30.91 -9.16
C VAL A 700 15.50 30.40 -10.60
N PHE A 701 16.10 31.18 -11.52
CA PHE A 701 16.21 30.77 -12.92
C PHE A 701 17.10 29.53 -13.10
N ASN A 702 18.12 29.35 -12.26
CA ASN A 702 18.96 28.14 -12.29
C ASN A 702 18.13 26.89 -11.87
N VAL A 703 17.22 27.04 -10.91
CA VAL A 703 16.28 25.97 -10.52
C VAL A 703 15.31 25.68 -11.65
N LEU A 704 14.74 26.72 -12.25
CA LEU A 704 13.81 26.57 -13.38
C LEU A 704 14.46 25.94 -14.61
N LEU A 705 15.72 26.25 -14.91
CA LEU A 705 16.45 25.60 -16.01
C LEU A 705 16.52 24.10 -15.84
N GLN A 706 16.78 23.60 -14.62
CA GLN A 706 16.79 22.16 -14.36
C GLN A 706 15.41 21.52 -14.60
N ILE A 707 14.33 22.19 -14.19
CA ILE A 707 12.97 21.72 -14.42
C ILE A 707 12.63 21.71 -15.91
N LEU A 708 12.98 22.77 -16.64
CA LEU A 708 12.65 22.93 -18.07
C LEU A 708 13.43 21.97 -18.98
N ASP A 709 14.64 21.54 -18.56
CA ASP A 709 15.48 20.62 -19.33
C ASP A 709 15.19 19.17 -19.01
N ASP A 710 15.26 18.82 -17.72
CA ASP A 710 15.21 17.44 -17.25
C ASP A 710 13.82 17.02 -16.76
N GLY A 711 12.86 17.94 -16.63
CA GLY A 711 11.53 17.68 -16.05
C GLY A 711 11.59 17.14 -14.61
N ARG A 712 12.67 17.42 -13.88
CA ARG A 712 12.87 16.97 -12.51
C ARG A 712 13.65 17.99 -11.69
N LEU A 713 13.46 17.95 -10.38
CA LEU A 713 14.20 18.79 -9.45
C LEU A 713 14.53 17.98 -8.19
N THR A 714 15.77 18.06 -7.71
CA THR A 714 16.17 17.43 -6.44
C THR A 714 15.88 18.39 -5.29
N ASP A 715 15.11 17.94 -4.30
CA ASP A 715 14.79 18.73 -3.11
C ASP A 715 15.97 18.78 -2.11
N GLY A 716 15.86 19.64 -1.09
CA GLY A 716 16.88 19.78 -0.04
C GLY A 716 17.14 18.51 0.78
N LYS A 717 16.27 17.52 0.69
CA LYS A 717 16.41 16.19 1.33
C LYS A 717 17.03 15.15 0.38
N GLY A 718 17.42 15.53 -0.83
CA GLY A 718 17.99 14.64 -1.83
C GLY A 718 16.97 13.81 -2.61
N ARG A 719 15.67 14.07 -2.48
CA ARG A 719 14.61 13.36 -3.22
C ARG A 719 14.39 14.02 -4.57
N VAL A 720 14.23 13.21 -5.61
CA VAL A 720 13.92 13.67 -6.96
C VAL A 720 12.42 13.89 -7.12
N VAL A 721 11.99 15.11 -7.43
CA VAL A 721 10.59 15.47 -7.69
C VAL A 721 10.38 15.57 -9.20
N ASN A 722 9.33 14.91 -9.70
CA ASN A 722 9.01 14.81 -11.12
C ASN A 722 8.07 15.95 -11.55
N PHE A 723 8.48 16.74 -12.56
CA PHE A 723 7.74 17.85 -13.15
C PHE A 723 7.23 17.55 -14.57
N LYS A 724 7.46 16.34 -15.11
CA LYS A 724 7.12 15.99 -16.51
C LYS A 724 5.63 16.11 -16.81
N ASN A 725 4.79 15.96 -15.80
CA ASN A 725 3.34 16.03 -15.91
C ASN A 725 2.77 17.41 -15.53
N THR A 726 3.60 18.43 -15.40
CA THR A 726 3.17 19.79 -15.06
C THR A 726 3.15 20.70 -16.29
N VAL A 727 2.33 21.75 -16.23
CA VAL A 727 2.40 22.91 -17.15
C VAL A 727 2.95 24.09 -16.36
N ILE A 728 4.01 24.71 -16.85
CA ILE A 728 4.67 25.83 -16.19
C ILE A 728 4.29 27.13 -16.90
N ILE A 729 3.67 28.03 -16.17
CA ILE A 729 3.28 29.36 -16.66
C ILE A 729 3.96 30.41 -15.78
N MET A 730 4.72 31.28 -16.44
CA MET A 730 5.40 32.42 -15.83
C MET A 730 4.72 33.69 -16.28
N THR A 731 4.19 34.52 -15.38
CA THR A 731 3.61 35.80 -15.78
C THR A 731 4.59 36.93 -15.53
N SER A 732 4.53 37.91 -16.39
CA SER A 732 5.32 39.14 -16.26
C SER A 732 4.57 40.36 -16.78
N ASN A 733 4.88 41.50 -16.18
CA ASN A 733 4.35 42.80 -16.58
C ASN A 733 5.40 43.62 -17.41
N LEU A 734 6.51 43.00 -17.75
CA LEU A 734 7.55 43.62 -18.58
C LEU A 734 6.97 44.00 -19.97
N GLY A 735 7.34 45.17 -20.45
CA GLY A 735 6.86 45.65 -21.73
C GLY A 735 5.39 46.11 -21.80
N SER A 736 4.68 46.18 -20.66
CA SER A 736 3.27 46.60 -20.62
C SER A 736 3.03 47.95 -21.23
N HIS A 737 3.96 48.94 -21.10
CA HIS A 737 3.89 50.26 -21.71
C HIS A 737 3.91 50.18 -23.23
N GLU A 738 4.76 49.31 -23.79
CA GLU A 738 4.85 49.10 -25.24
C GLU A 738 3.56 48.49 -25.81
N ILE A 739 2.97 47.52 -25.09
CA ILE A 739 1.73 46.85 -25.47
C ILE A 739 0.54 47.78 -25.45
N LEU A 740 0.54 48.80 -24.58
CA LEU A 740 -0.56 49.76 -24.49
C LEU A 740 -0.45 50.85 -25.56
N ASN A 741 0.76 51.19 -26.04
CA ASN A 741 0.99 52.37 -26.87
C ASN A 741 1.34 52.05 -28.32
N LYS A 742 1.66 50.80 -28.69
CA LYS A 742 2.04 50.39 -30.05
C LYS A 742 1.04 49.41 -30.66
N SER A 743 1.14 49.27 -31.99
CA SER A 743 0.42 48.17 -32.65
C SER A 743 0.90 46.81 -32.13
N TYR A 744 0.09 45.78 -32.20
CA TYR A 744 0.41 44.47 -31.61
C TYR A 744 1.72 43.86 -32.15
N ASP A 745 1.98 43.97 -33.47
CA ASP A 745 3.18 43.43 -34.10
C ASP A 745 4.45 44.19 -33.69
N GLU A 746 4.35 45.51 -33.59
CA GLU A 746 5.46 46.39 -33.12
C GLU A 746 5.71 46.14 -31.60
N ALA A 747 4.66 45.99 -30.81
CA ALA A 747 4.76 45.69 -29.40
C ALA A 747 5.43 44.34 -29.17
N LYS A 748 5.06 43.29 -29.92
CA LYS A 748 5.62 41.96 -29.86
C LYS A 748 7.16 41.99 -30.14
N GLY A 749 7.61 42.78 -31.09
CA GLY A 749 9.02 42.97 -31.37
C GLY A 749 9.76 43.69 -30.23
N ALA A 750 9.21 44.81 -29.74
CA ALA A 750 9.78 45.59 -28.65
C ALA A 750 9.89 44.81 -27.35
N VAL A 751 8.82 44.06 -27.00
CA VAL A 751 8.79 43.23 -25.78
C VAL A 751 9.82 42.11 -25.84
N LYS A 752 10.06 41.49 -27.00
CA LYS A 752 11.11 40.46 -27.15
C LYS A 752 12.51 41.04 -26.93
N GLU A 753 12.79 42.28 -27.30
CA GLU A 753 14.10 42.90 -27.01
C GLU A 753 14.22 43.20 -25.50
N ILE A 754 13.17 43.74 -24.87
CA ILE A 754 13.16 43.97 -23.40
C ILE A 754 13.44 42.69 -22.63
N LEU A 755 12.87 41.54 -23.07
CA LEU A 755 13.10 40.25 -22.41
C LEU A 755 14.56 39.81 -22.46
N LYS A 756 15.29 40.10 -23.53
CA LYS A 756 16.72 39.77 -23.67
C LYS A 756 17.59 40.49 -22.65
N ASP A 757 17.17 41.70 -22.23
CA ASP A 757 17.87 42.46 -21.21
C ASP A 757 17.65 41.91 -19.78
N TYR A 758 16.48 41.34 -19.51
CA TYR A 758 16.11 40.80 -18.20
C TYR A 758 16.48 39.36 -18.00
N PHE A 759 16.29 38.52 -19.01
CA PHE A 759 16.47 37.07 -18.94
C PHE A 759 17.68 36.62 -19.78
N ARG A 760 18.43 35.66 -19.28
CA ARG A 760 19.55 35.08 -20.05
C ARG A 760 19.00 34.35 -21.29
N PRO A 761 19.72 34.42 -22.43
CA PRO A 761 19.32 33.76 -23.66
C PRO A 761 19.08 32.25 -23.48
N GLU A 762 19.88 31.59 -22.65
CA GLU A 762 19.75 30.16 -22.37
C GLU A 762 18.41 29.82 -21.69
N PHE A 763 17.85 30.70 -20.85
CA PHE A 763 16.55 30.50 -20.21
C PHE A 763 15.42 30.69 -21.23
N LEU A 764 15.47 31.76 -22.04
CA LEU A 764 14.44 32.02 -23.05
C LEU A 764 14.36 30.90 -24.10
N ASN A 765 15.48 30.27 -24.45
CA ASN A 765 15.53 29.17 -25.42
C ASN A 765 14.97 27.85 -24.87
N ARG A 766 14.75 27.74 -23.56
CA ARG A 766 14.21 26.54 -22.91
C ARG A 766 12.68 26.60 -22.71
N VAL A 767 12.12 27.80 -22.81
CA VAL A 767 10.68 28.02 -22.75
C VAL A 767 10.05 27.66 -24.07
N ASP A 768 8.92 26.91 -24.07
CA ASP A 768 8.26 26.46 -25.30
C ASP A 768 7.68 27.65 -26.11
N ASP A 769 7.07 28.64 -25.43
CA ASP A 769 6.56 29.82 -26.12
C ASP A 769 6.48 31.07 -25.21
N ILE A 770 6.61 32.22 -25.85
CA ILE A 770 6.52 33.54 -25.22
C ILE A 770 5.31 34.26 -25.80
N ILE A 771 4.29 34.38 -24.97
CA ILE A 771 2.94 34.80 -25.38
C ILE A 771 2.68 36.22 -24.90
N VAL A 772 2.38 37.11 -25.83
CA VAL A 772 2.04 38.51 -25.56
C VAL A 772 0.52 38.68 -25.54
N PHE A 773 -0.03 39.07 -24.40
CA PHE A 773 -1.45 39.32 -24.22
C PHE A 773 -1.81 40.71 -24.75
N LYS A 774 -2.87 40.80 -25.55
CA LYS A 774 -3.38 42.06 -26.11
C LYS A 774 -4.09 42.86 -24.98
N ALA A 775 -4.02 44.20 -25.08
CA ALA A 775 -4.83 45.06 -24.25
C ALA A 775 -6.34 44.80 -24.53
N LEU A 776 -7.16 44.82 -23.48
CA LEU A 776 -8.61 44.57 -23.64
C LEU A 776 -9.29 45.80 -24.29
N GLN A 777 -10.26 45.52 -25.17
CA GLN A 777 -11.17 46.53 -25.73
C GLN A 777 -12.46 46.57 -24.95
N LYS A 778 -13.21 47.68 -24.99
CA LYS A 778 -14.48 47.89 -24.27
C LYS A 778 -15.49 46.77 -24.52
N GLU A 779 -15.61 46.32 -25.79
CA GLU A 779 -16.55 45.25 -26.17
C GLU A 779 -16.18 43.91 -25.50
N GLN A 780 -14.91 43.65 -25.33
CA GLN A 780 -14.42 42.45 -24.65
C GLN A 780 -14.72 42.51 -23.15
N VAL A 781 -14.63 43.69 -22.55
CA VAL A 781 -14.99 43.90 -21.12
C VAL A 781 -16.48 43.68 -20.87
N LYS A 782 -17.34 44.02 -21.85
CA LYS A 782 -18.77 43.68 -21.80
C LYS A 782 -19.00 42.16 -21.76
N ASN A 783 -18.30 41.40 -22.58
CA ASN A 783 -18.38 39.95 -22.55
C ASN A 783 -17.84 39.36 -21.22
N ILE A 784 -16.77 39.94 -20.67
CA ILE A 784 -16.23 39.55 -19.35
C ILE A 784 -17.27 39.80 -18.28
N ALA A 785 -17.97 40.96 -18.29
CA ALA A 785 -19.03 41.29 -17.33
C ALA A 785 -20.18 40.25 -17.41
N ALA A 786 -20.57 39.81 -18.61
CA ALA A 786 -21.58 38.77 -18.80
C ALA A 786 -21.16 37.44 -18.17
N ILE A 787 -19.92 37.00 -18.40
CA ILE A 787 -19.37 35.76 -17.82
C ILE A 787 -19.35 35.85 -16.29
N MET A 788 -18.95 37.01 -15.71
CA MET A 788 -18.92 37.18 -14.27
C MET A 788 -20.32 37.19 -13.65
N LEU A 789 -21.31 37.82 -14.31
CA LEU A 789 -22.71 37.79 -13.86
C LEU A 789 -23.31 36.40 -13.95
N LYS A 790 -23.00 35.64 -15.01
CA LYS A 790 -23.42 34.24 -15.17
C LYS A 790 -22.85 33.38 -14.02
N SER A 791 -21.55 33.50 -13.73
CA SER A 791 -20.92 32.78 -12.61
C SER A 791 -21.55 33.15 -11.25
N LEU A 792 -21.97 34.41 -11.06
CA LEU A 792 -22.71 34.86 -9.88
C LEU A 792 -24.11 34.25 -9.86
N SER A 793 -24.84 34.24 -10.95
CA SER A 793 -26.16 33.61 -11.09
C SER A 793 -26.10 32.10 -10.75
N ASP A 794 -25.16 31.36 -11.34
CA ASP A 794 -24.97 29.92 -11.11
C ASP A 794 -24.66 29.62 -9.63
N ARG A 795 -23.89 30.48 -8.97
CA ARG A 795 -23.57 30.37 -7.53
C ARG A 795 -24.82 30.61 -6.67
N LEU A 796 -25.62 31.63 -6.98
CA LEU A 796 -26.85 31.97 -6.23
C LEU A 796 -27.93 30.90 -6.44
N GLU A 797 -28.04 30.36 -7.65
CA GLU A 797 -28.99 29.30 -7.94
C GLU A 797 -28.66 28.01 -7.17
N LYS A 798 -27.38 27.65 -7.07
CA LYS A 798 -26.90 26.47 -6.29
C LYS A 798 -27.07 26.63 -4.79
N GLN A 799 -26.85 27.84 -4.24
CA GLN A 799 -26.83 28.09 -2.79
C GLN A 799 -28.20 28.45 -2.22
N ILE A 800 -28.94 29.29 -2.90
CA ILE A 800 -30.20 29.90 -2.41
C ILE A 800 -31.33 29.89 -3.44
N LYS A 801 -31.17 29.17 -4.57
CA LYS A 801 -32.13 28.99 -5.67
C LYS A 801 -32.72 30.33 -6.21
N ILE A 802 -31.87 31.34 -6.35
CA ILE A 802 -32.21 32.63 -6.96
C ILE A 802 -31.52 32.73 -8.30
N SER A 803 -32.29 33.07 -9.36
CA SER A 803 -31.75 33.26 -10.71
C SER A 803 -31.56 34.76 -11.00
N LEU A 804 -30.48 35.10 -11.74
CA LEU A 804 -30.23 36.46 -12.19
C LEU A 804 -30.49 36.60 -13.70
N LYS A 805 -31.16 37.72 -14.08
CA LYS A 805 -31.23 38.23 -15.44
C LYS A 805 -30.68 39.63 -15.48
N TRP A 806 -30.23 40.08 -16.61
CA TRP A 806 -29.67 41.42 -16.78
C TRP A 806 -30.01 42.00 -18.15
N THR A 807 -30.15 43.31 -18.19
CA THR A 807 -30.39 44.06 -19.45
C THR A 807 -29.07 44.42 -20.13
N ASP A 808 -29.13 44.71 -21.44
CA ASP A 808 -27.94 45.09 -22.22
C ASP A 808 -27.38 46.44 -21.77
N GLU A 809 -28.27 47.37 -21.28
CA GLU A 809 -27.86 48.65 -20.70
C GLU A 809 -27.05 48.44 -19.43
N ALA A 810 -27.48 47.53 -18.57
CA ALA A 810 -26.76 47.22 -17.33
C ALA A 810 -25.36 46.61 -17.63
N LEU A 811 -25.27 45.72 -18.62
CA LEU A 811 -23.97 45.15 -19.07
C LEU A 811 -23.05 46.25 -19.62
N THR A 812 -23.58 47.15 -20.41
CA THR A 812 -22.80 48.26 -21.03
C THR A 812 -22.33 49.22 -19.91
N ALA A 813 -23.19 49.56 -18.97
CA ALA A 813 -22.83 50.41 -17.85
C ALA A 813 -21.77 49.76 -16.95
N LEU A 814 -21.84 48.44 -16.71
CA LEU A 814 -20.82 47.70 -15.94
C LEU A 814 -19.49 47.73 -16.69
N ALA A 815 -19.50 47.52 -18.01
CA ALA A 815 -18.29 47.58 -18.82
C ALA A 815 -17.66 48.97 -18.80
N ASP A 816 -18.45 50.03 -18.99
CA ASP A 816 -17.94 51.39 -19.02
C ASP A 816 -17.37 51.86 -17.67
N LYS A 817 -18.05 51.56 -16.56
CA LYS A 817 -17.60 51.96 -15.22
C LYS A 817 -16.51 51.01 -14.68
N GLY A 818 -16.43 49.78 -15.18
CA GLY A 818 -15.49 48.77 -14.75
C GLY A 818 -14.23 48.64 -15.59
N PHE A 819 -14.08 49.38 -16.68
CA PHE A 819 -12.93 49.39 -17.55
C PHE A 819 -11.93 50.49 -17.19
N ASP A 820 -10.64 50.12 -17.12
CA ASP A 820 -9.53 51.04 -17.02
C ASP A 820 -8.44 50.64 -18.03
N PRO A 821 -7.98 51.53 -18.92
CA PRO A 821 -6.96 51.19 -19.93
C PRO A 821 -5.69 50.60 -19.32
N ASN A 822 -5.27 50.99 -18.14
CA ASN A 822 -4.06 50.52 -17.45
C ASN A 822 -4.25 49.26 -16.65
N PHE A 823 -5.45 49.03 -16.10
CA PHE A 823 -5.76 47.95 -15.20
C PHE A 823 -6.69 46.91 -15.82
N GLY A 824 -7.13 47.11 -17.08
CA GLY A 824 -7.98 46.16 -17.82
C GLY A 824 -9.32 45.92 -17.15
N ALA A 825 -9.71 44.68 -16.99
CA ALA A 825 -10.95 44.24 -16.34
C ALA A 825 -10.84 44.08 -14.80
N ARG A 826 -9.68 44.41 -14.18
CA ARG A 826 -9.53 44.26 -12.71
C ARG A 826 -10.48 45.13 -11.86
N PRO A 827 -10.80 46.39 -12.25
CA PRO A 827 -11.79 47.21 -11.54
C PRO A 827 -13.21 46.66 -11.64
N LEU A 828 -13.57 45.96 -12.73
CA LEU A 828 -14.90 45.40 -12.95
C LEU A 828 -15.36 44.46 -11.81
N ARG A 829 -14.44 43.64 -11.30
CA ARG A 829 -14.74 42.72 -10.20
C ARG A 829 -15.10 43.48 -8.91
N ARG A 830 -14.37 44.57 -8.61
CA ARG A 830 -14.70 45.43 -7.44
C ARG A 830 -16.04 46.12 -7.63
N LEU A 831 -16.30 46.61 -8.83
CA LEU A 831 -17.57 47.22 -9.17
C LEU A 831 -18.74 46.26 -8.97
N LEU A 832 -18.65 45.04 -9.51
CA LEU A 832 -19.67 43.99 -9.33
C LEU A 832 -19.93 43.72 -7.82
N THR A 833 -18.87 43.56 -7.04
CA THR A 833 -19.02 43.29 -5.59
C THR A 833 -19.69 44.46 -4.86
N HIS A 834 -19.27 45.69 -5.14
CA HIS A 834 -19.81 46.85 -4.43
C HIS A 834 -21.22 47.27 -4.89
N THR A 835 -21.53 47.08 -6.17
CA THR A 835 -22.84 47.52 -6.70
C THR A 835 -23.86 46.37 -6.72
N VAL A 836 -23.51 45.24 -7.35
CA VAL A 836 -24.47 44.15 -7.57
C VAL A 836 -24.58 43.23 -6.34
N GLU A 837 -23.45 42.61 -5.91
CA GLU A 837 -23.50 41.67 -4.80
C GLU A 837 -23.96 42.30 -3.49
N THR A 838 -23.47 43.50 -3.19
CA THR A 838 -23.90 44.25 -1.96
C THR A 838 -25.38 44.63 -1.96
N SER A 839 -25.90 45.13 -3.10
CA SER A 839 -27.31 45.54 -3.23
C SER A 839 -28.23 44.33 -3.19
N LEU A 840 -27.87 43.25 -3.86
CA LEU A 840 -28.62 42.00 -3.85
C LEU A 840 -28.65 41.38 -2.44
N SER A 841 -27.50 41.37 -1.75
CA SER A 841 -27.42 40.88 -0.35
C SER A 841 -28.35 41.66 0.59
N LYS A 842 -28.44 42.98 0.42
CA LYS A 842 -29.36 43.80 1.24
C LYS A 842 -30.82 43.45 0.97
N GLN A 843 -31.21 43.18 -0.28
CA GLN A 843 -32.59 42.79 -0.63
C GLN A 843 -32.96 41.40 -0.12
N ILE A 844 -32.01 40.44 -0.21
CA ILE A 844 -32.19 39.08 0.32
C ILE A 844 -32.39 39.15 1.87
N ILE A 845 -31.54 39.91 2.59
CA ILE A 845 -31.63 40.05 4.05
C ILE A 845 -32.90 40.75 4.47
N ARG A 846 -33.42 41.72 3.67
CA ARG A 846 -34.70 42.38 3.93
C ARG A 846 -35.91 41.49 3.65
N GLY A 847 -35.76 40.39 2.94
CA GLY A 847 -36.84 39.51 2.52
C GLY A 847 -37.58 40.00 1.26
N ASP A 848 -37.02 40.99 0.55
CA ASP A 848 -37.54 41.53 -0.71
C ASP A 848 -37.33 40.52 -1.88
N VAL A 849 -36.36 39.66 -1.76
CA VAL A 849 -36.03 38.54 -2.68
C VAL A 849 -36.06 37.24 -1.88
N ARG A 850 -36.82 36.26 -2.36
CA ARG A 850 -37.03 34.95 -1.71
C ARG A 850 -36.47 33.80 -2.55
N GLU A 851 -36.36 32.64 -1.96
CA GLU A 851 -35.99 31.41 -2.62
C GLU A 851 -36.93 31.08 -3.80
N GLY A 852 -36.40 30.94 -5.00
CA GLY A 852 -37.12 30.68 -6.24
C GLY A 852 -37.47 31.94 -7.08
N ASP A 853 -37.14 33.13 -6.62
CA ASP A 853 -37.35 34.37 -7.38
C ASP A 853 -36.25 34.57 -8.44
N THR A 854 -36.63 35.31 -9.49
CA THR A 854 -35.70 35.81 -10.51
C THR A 854 -35.49 37.31 -10.34
N VAL A 855 -34.23 37.75 -10.21
CA VAL A 855 -33.91 39.18 -10.09
C VAL A 855 -33.36 39.71 -11.40
N GLU A 856 -33.99 40.72 -11.94
CA GLU A 856 -33.52 41.43 -13.15
C GLU A 856 -32.69 42.66 -12.75
N ILE A 857 -31.46 42.73 -13.27
CA ILE A 857 -30.52 43.82 -13.06
C ILE A 857 -30.65 44.76 -14.25
N GLY A 858 -31.14 46.00 -14.01
CA GLY A 858 -31.26 47.06 -14.98
C GLY A 858 -30.31 48.22 -14.64
N TYR A 859 -30.33 49.25 -15.53
CA TYR A 859 -29.61 50.52 -15.32
C TYR A 859 -30.48 51.67 -15.74
N ASP A 860 -30.65 52.71 -14.89
CA ASP A 860 -31.53 53.89 -15.13
C ASP A 860 -30.79 55.09 -15.68
N GLY A 861 -29.51 54.95 -16.03
CA GLY A 861 -28.65 56.04 -16.49
C GLY A 861 -27.76 56.62 -15.39
N THR A 862 -28.06 56.38 -14.13
CA THR A 862 -27.25 56.79 -12.96
C THR A 862 -26.84 55.64 -12.12
N ASP A 863 -27.78 54.78 -11.69
CA ASP A 863 -27.57 53.67 -10.75
C ASP A 863 -28.11 52.33 -11.30
N PHE A 864 -27.68 51.26 -10.70
CA PHE A 864 -28.17 49.90 -11.02
C PHE A 864 -29.48 49.63 -10.29
N THR A 865 -30.45 49.17 -11.03
CA THR A 865 -31.81 48.87 -10.52
C THR A 865 -31.99 47.36 -10.42
N PHE A 866 -32.71 46.92 -9.39
CA PHE A 866 -32.96 45.47 -9.17
C PHE A 866 -34.47 45.27 -9.09
N LYS A 867 -35.04 44.50 -10.04
CA LYS A 867 -36.48 44.18 -10.05
C LYS A 867 -36.65 42.68 -9.75
N THR A 868 -37.42 42.38 -8.70
CA THR A 868 -37.80 40.99 -8.40
C THR A 868 -38.96 40.60 -9.31
N LEU A 869 -38.77 39.59 -10.13
CA LEU A 869 -39.79 38.96 -10.96
C LEU A 869 -40.33 37.75 -10.21
N PRO A 870 -41.67 37.76 -9.85
CA PRO A 870 -42.23 36.59 -9.14
C PRO A 870 -42.20 35.36 -10.02
N ARG A 871 -42.12 34.21 -9.41
CA ARG A 871 -42.05 32.89 -10.05
C ARG A 871 -43.21 32.70 -11.02
N VAL A 872 -42.94 32.50 -12.31
CA VAL A 872 -43.93 31.99 -13.25
C VAL A 872 -44.21 30.57 -12.80
N LYS A 873 -45.40 30.29 -12.30
CA LYS A 873 -45.86 28.90 -12.11
C LYS A 873 -45.85 28.26 -13.52
N GLU A 874 -44.94 27.35 -13.78
CA GLU A 874 -45.09 26.42 -14.87
C GLU A 874 -46.36 25.63 -14.58
N GLU A 875 -47.38 25.89 -15.40
CA GLU A 875 -48.53 25.00 -15.48
C GLU A 875 -48.04 23.62 -15.83
N GLU A 876 -48.25 22.65 -14.93
CA GLU A 876 -48.10 21.22 -15.20
C GLU A 876 -48.91 20.90 -16.44
N GLU A 877 -48.27 20.75 -17.64
CA GLU A 877 -48.87 20.04 -18.72
C GLU A 877 -48.98 18.54 -18.31
N ALA A 878 -50.21 18.06 -18.26
CA ALA A 878 -50.70 16.78 -17.84
C ALA A 878 -50.10 15.59 -18.63
#